data_7e09475eb6c4a1f093708aafff781a68
#
_entry.id   7e09475eb6c4a1f093708aafff781a68
#
_cell.length_a   1.000
_cell.length_b   1.000
_cell.length_c   1.000
_cell.angle_alpha   90.00
_cell.angle_beta   90.00
_cell.angle_gamma   90.00
#
_symmetry.space_group_name_H-M   'P 1'
#
loop_
_entity.id
_entity.type
_entity.pdbx_description
1 polymer ?
#
loop_
_entity_poly.entity_id
_entity_poly.type
_entity_poly.pdbx_seq_one_letter_code
_entity_poly.pdbx_strand_id
1 'polypeptide(L)'
;MISRQVCLGLALMIPVFVSAQENSLDQLMSMSLEELSMLDVEMETASKVTQKLTDIPSSVYVLSNERIQRSGAKTIAEVLTLVPGLKVTKLNETSWFVSTRGFHDGLYNKMLVMMDGRSLFSPVYGGTYWSDVDYVLADIERIEVLKGPGGTIWGGNAVNGVVNIITKSANDTQGTYLSGVASNTNNYEFSVRQGLSLNDSVNARAFYKYREEPTYRTNESEKWKAQTVGMVFQPSNAEENWSLRIGGEKSFYESELYTFQYDNSGSFVGAQANDFDNKSQSVYVQFNDSRHFDESSTLSYSLWGEYNEDNAPDAPGSYSTLDFDSTYINQLSESHQLTLGGGLRYMYLDFSSSQVWDVDWYNPDYYGRAYNIQSANDYIANAFIQSQIQMTEALSITLGAKVEHFTQNESTELSPQLRGLYKFTQRHSVWAGLSRAVVAPSYMDSNSTYYFNSYNADSNNSYLDVYKSSSSLETESVVTAEMGYRYSNNSNFELDATIYLSEHDNLRFHSYDPNDIPANHVYVGALSDDYKAKTYGLELGASYQLTADLASYLSYAYTTLEGENKGDDLKSSPQTSVYYDIDNEHLATAQLMWNITESWQFDVIGQYINVNYPDYWVAGDGTQYKWQSYPHEITFDARLAWKKSSAAPLIEVVVENIGKSDGYQAEFTSQKSVNQESVYVRISHEF
;
A
#
# COMPACT_ATOMS: atom_id res chain seq x y z
N MET A 1 18.66 11.31 34.34
CA MET A 1 18.51 12.78 34.49
C MET A 1 17.83 13.27 33.24
N ILE A 2 16.53 13.42 33.31
CA ILE A 2 15.63 13.76 32.22
C ILE A 2 15.79 15.27 31.93
N SER A 3 16.25 15.64 30.74
CA SER A 3 16.39 17.03 30.33
C SER A 3 15.00 17.58 29.92
N ARG A 4 14.54 18.54 30.75
CA ARG A 4 13.36 19.39 30.51
C ARG A 4 13.68 20.42 29.41
N GLN A 5 13.50 20.09 28.15
CA GLN A 5 13.62 21.11 27.07
C GLN A 5 12.76 20.86 25.82
N VAL A 6 11.59 20.26 25.94
CA VAL A 6 10.66 20.10 24.80
C VAL A 6 9.29 20.80 25.02
N CYS A 7 9.14 21.65 25.99
CA CYS A 7 7.89 22.36 26.25
C CYS A 7 8.01 23.88 26.11
N LEU A 8 8.50 24.42 24.98
CA LEU A 8 8.40 25.87 24.73
C LEU A 8 8.54 26.22 23.22
N GLY A 9 7.64 25.75 22.41
CA GLY A 9 7.61 26.07 20.96
C GLY A 9 6.24 26.20 20.32
N LEU A 10 5.16 26.03 21.07
CA LEU A 10 3.79 25.97 20.50
C LEU A 10 2.88 27.14 20.90
N ALA A 11 3.44 28.30 21.19
CA ALA A 11 2.62 29.46 21.58
C ALA A 11 3.07 30.72 20.84
N LEU A 12 2.80 30.80 19.54
CA LEU A 12 2.72 32.06 18.78
C LEU A 12 2.23 31.83 17.34
N MET A 13 0.96 31.37 17.21
CA MET A 13 0.19 31.65 16.00
C MET A 13 -0.96 32.58 16.38
N ILE A 14 -0.72 33.86 16.21
CA ILE A 14 -1.74 34.91 16.31
C ILE A 14 -2.62 34.76 15.07
N PRO A 15 -3.95 34.59 15.18
CA PRO A 15 -4.83 34.61 14.03
C PRO A 15 -4.91 36.03 13.49
N VAL A 16 -4.40 36.25 12.29
CA VAL A 16 -4.69 37.44 11.50
C VAL A 16 -6.13 37.29 11.01
N PHE A 17 -7.03 38.08 11.55
CA PHE A 17 -8.39 38.18 11.05
C PHE A 17 -8.36 38.82 9.66
N VAL A 18 -8.46 38.00 8.61
CA VAL A 18 -8.78 38.49 7.26
C VAL A 18 -10.29 38.40 7.11
N SER A 19 -10.93 39.50 6.79
CA SER A 19 -12.37 39.61 6.58
C SER A 19 -12.80 38.66 5.43
N ALA A 20 -13.78 37.81 5.70
CA ALA A 20 -14.36 36.92 4.70
C ALA A 20 -15.09 37.75 3.62
N GLN A 21 -14.69 37.60 2.38
CA GLN A 21 -15.40 38.09 1.23
C GLN A 21 -16.16 36.92 0.62
N GLU A 22 -17.49 37.03 0.57
CA GLU A 22 -18.34 36.01 -0.09
C GLU A 22 -17.96 35.90 -1.57
N ASN A 23 -17.65 34.67 -2.01
CA ASN A 23 -17.41 34.41 -3.42
C ASN A 23 -18.74 34.56 -4.18
N SER A 24 -18.80 35.53 -5.09
CA SER A 24 -19.99 35.75 -5.90
C SER A 24 -20.12 34.67 -7.00
N LEU A 25 -21.34 34.39 -7.44
CA LEU A 25 -21.62 33.47 -8.57
C LEU A 25 -20.78 33.81 -9.83
N ASP A 26 -20.44 35.07 -9.99
CA ASP A 26 -19.60 35.59 -11.09
C ASP A 26 -18.15 35.12 -11.01
N GLN A 27 -17.61 34.87 -9.79
CA GLN A 27 -16.28 34.29 -9.61
C GLN A 27 -16.28 32.81 -10.00
N LEU A 28 -17.29 32.04 -9.61
CA LEU A 28 -17.43 30.64 -10.00
C LEU A 28 -17.58 30.47 -11.52
N MET A 29 -18.30 31.37 -12.18
CA MET A 29 -18.47 31.33 -13.64
C MET A 29 -17.23 31.78 -14.43
N SER A 30 -16.25 32.39 -13.78
CA SER A 30 -14.98 32.79 -14.38
C SER A 30 -13.84 31.78 -14.19
N MET A 31 -14.06 30.73 -13.41
CA MET A 31 -13.08 29.68 -13.14
C MET A 31 -13.01 28.68 -14.30
N SER A 32 -11.82 28.16 -14.57
CA SER A 32 -11.63 27.06 -15.50
C SER A 32 -12.26 25.75 -14.95
N LEU A 33 -12.54 24.80 -15.84
CA LEU A 33 -13.03 23.48 -15.41
C LEU A 33 -12.07 22.76 -14.46
N GLU A 34 -10.75 23.01 -14.61
CA GLU A 34 -9.72 22.49 -13.73
C GLU A 34 -9.74 23.17 -12.35
N GLU A 35 -9.95 24.47 -12.28
CA GLU A 35 -10.11 25.19 -11.02
C GLU A 35 -11.39 24.78 -10.28
N LEU A 36 -12.47 24.49 -10.99
CA LEU A 36 -13.71 23.92 -10.45
C LEU A 36 -13.52 22.48 -9.96
N SER A 37 -12.67 21.68 -10.62
CA SER A 37 -12.38 20.31 -10.22
C SER A 37 -11.54 20.20 -8.94
N MET A 38 -10.70 21.21 -8.62
CA MET A 38 -9.98 21.26 -7.35
C MET A 38 -10.90 21.57 -6.15
N LEU A 39 -12.03 22.25 -6.40
CA LEU A 39 -12.97 22.61 -5.34
C LEU A 39 -13.83 21.46 -4.83
N ASP A 40 -13.95 20.38 -5.58
CA ASP A 40 -14.90 19.29 -5.34
C ASP A 40 -14.25 17.90 -5.43
N VAL A 41 -13.00 17.74 -4.96
CA VAL A 41 -12.41 16.38 -4.87
C VAL A 41 -13.21 15.57 -3.84
N GLU A 42 -13.82 14.51 -4.32
CA GLU A 42 -14.63 13.60 -3.53
C GLU A 42 -13.89 12.26 -3.31
N MET A 43 -14.22 11.61 -2.21
CA MET A 43 -13.65 10.34 -1.81
C MET A 43 -14.72 9.45 -1.18
N GLU A 44 -14.64 8.16 -1.45
CA GLU A 44 -15.54 7.14 -0.88
C GLU A 44 -14.85 6.28 0.18
N THR A 45 -13.56 6.06 0.07
CA THR A 45 -12.79 5.11 0.89
C THR A 45 -12.87 5.39 2.39
N ALA A 46 -13.07 6.64 2.81
CA ALA A 46 -13.10 6.98 4.23
C ALA A 46 -14.38 6.53 4.97
N SER A 47 -15.50 6.34 4.26
CA SER A 47 -16.81 6.11 4.90
C SER A 47 -17.76 5.18 4.12
N LYS A 48 -17.34 4.64 2.97
CA LYS A 48 -18.19 3.96 1.96
C LYS A 48 -19.33 4.86 1.43
N VAL A 49 -19.18 6.17 1.59
CA VAL A 49 -20.07 7.21 1.08
C VAL A 49 -19.22 8.26 0.40
N THR A 50 -19.63 8.70 -0.79
CA THR A 50 -18.94 9.78 -1.50
C THR A 50 -19.08 11.08 -0.71
N GLN A 51 -17.96 11.65 -0.28
CA GLN A 51 -17.88 12.87 0.51
C GLN A 51 -16.75 13.77 0.01
N LYS A 52 -16.92 15.09 0.16
CA LYS A 52 -15.84 16.04 -0.11
C LYS A 52 -14.70 15.82 0.87
N LEU A 53 -13.45 15.94 0.42
CA LEU A 53 -12.28 15.79 1.29
C LEU A 53 -12.34 16.68 2.52
N THR A 54 -12.89 17.90 2.39
CA THR A 54 -13.05 18.86 3.48
C THR A 54 -13.99 18.40 4.57
N ASP A 55 -14.84 17.41 4.31
CA ASP A 55 -15.89 16.90 5.22
C ASP A 55 -15.48 15.59 5.90
N ILE A 56 -14.32 15.06 5.56
CA ILE A 56 -13.83 13.79 6.09
C ILE A 56 -12.91 14.04 7.30
N PRO A 57 -13.26 13.57 8.51
CA PRO A 57 -12.42 13.73 9.70
C PRO A 57 -11.30 12.69 9.79
N SER A 58 -10.45 12.63 8.76
CA SER A 58 -9.36 11.66 8.67
C SER A 58 -8.23 12.21 7.81
N SER A 59 -7.01 11.67 7.95
CA SER A 59 -5.91 11.93 7.04
C SER A 59 -6.16 11.20 5.72
N VAL A 60 -6.53 11.93 4.68
CA VAL A 60 -6.93 11.39 3.37
C VAL A 60 -6.18 12.08 2.24
N TYR A 61 -5.98 11.37 1.13
CA TYR A 61 -5.35 11.91 -0.05
C TYR A 61 -5.91 11.27 -1.31
N VAL A 62 -6.06 12.06 -2.37
CA VAL A 62 -6.54 11.58 -3.67
C VAL A 62 -5.53 11.94 -4.75
N LEU A 63 -5.10 10.95 -5.51
CA LEU A 63 -4.32 11.12 -6.74
C LEU A 63 -5.25 11.04 -7.94
N SER A 64 -5.41 12.15 -8.66
CA SER A 64 -6.21 12.22 -9.87
C SER A 64 -5.54 11.50 -11.05
N ASN A 65 -6.34 11.10 -12.05
CA ASN A 65 -5.82 10.52 -13.29
C ASN A 65 -4.77 11.41 -13.96
N GLU A 66 -4.98 12.73 -13.99
CA GLU A 66 -4.01 13.66 -14.58
C GLU A 66 -2.65 13.57 -13.90
N ARG A 67 -2.60 13.61 -12.56
CA ARG A 67 -1.35 13.47 -11.80
C ARG A 67 -0.68 12.11 -12.01
N ILE A 68 -1.48 11.03 -12.09
CA ILE A 68 -1.00 9.68 -12.40
C ILE A 68 -0.33 9.66 -13.78
N GLN A 69 -0.99 10.18 -14.82
CA GLN A 69 -0.45 10.20 -16.18
C GLN A 69 0.81 11.08 -16.30
N ARG A 70 0.84 12.19 -15.59
CA ARG A 70 1.95 13.16 -15.63
C ARG A 70 3.11 12.82 -14.68
N SER A 71 2.98 11.75 -13.89
CA SER A 71 4.07 11.29 -13.02
C SER A 71 5.25 10.66 -13.78
N GLY A 72 5.01 10.16 -14.98
CA GLY A 72 5.99 9.33 -15.67
C GLY A 72 6.07 7.89 -15.16
N ALA A 73 5.37 7.53 -14.10
CA ALA A 73 5.38 6.18 -13.53
C ALA A 73 4.91 5.09 -14.53
N LYS A 74 5.40 3.88 -14.34
CA LYS A 74 5.04 2.68 -15.12
C LYS A 74 4.16 1.72 -14.32
N THR A 75 4.22 1.81 -12.98
CA THR A 75 3.47 0.96 -12.06
C THR A 75 2.63 1.76 -11.09
N ILE A 76 1.61 1.10 -10.52
CA ILE A 76 0.79 1.68 -9.45
C ILE A 76 1.63 1.96 -8.19
N ALA A 77 2.57 1.07 -7.85
CA ALA A 77 3.47 1.28 -6.73
C ALA A 77 4.32 2.55 -6.89
N GLU A 78 4.87 2.80 -8.08
CA GLU A 78 5.62 4.03 -8.39
C GLU A 78 4.74 5.29 -8.23
N VAL A 79 3.49 5.25 -8.68
CA VAL A 79 2.54 6.38 -8.51
C VAL A 79 2.34 6.74 -7.05
N LEU A 80 2.36 5.78 -6.14
CA LEU A 80 2.13 6.00 -4.70
C LEU A 80 3.23 6.82 -4.02
N THR A 81 4.40 7.00 -4.64
CA THR A 81 5.45 7.92 -4.15
C THR A 81 4.98 9.37 -4.10
N LEU A 82 3.92 9.73 -4.82
CA LEU A 82 3.32 11.07 -4.82
C LEU A 82 2.40 11.32 -3.61
N VAL A 83 2.09 10.29 -2.81
CA VAL A 83 1.22 10.41 -1.64
C VAL A 83 2.02 10.83 -0.43
N PRO A 84 1.64 11.90 0.29
CA PRO A 84 2.32 12.35 1.50
C PRO A 84 2.49 11.23 2.53
N GLY A 85 3.74 10.97 2.95
CA GLY A 85 4.03 10.00 4.01
C GLY A 85 3.95 8.53 3.59
N LEU A 86 3.76 8.22 2.30
CA LEU A 86 3.99 6.87 1.79
C LEU A 86 5.46 6.69 1.41
N LYS A 87 6.09 5.67 1.98
CA LYS A 87 7.41 5.21 1.61
C LYS A 87 7.26 4.05 0.62
N VAL A 88 7.88 4.19 -0.53
CA VAL A 88 7.86 3.19 -1.60
C VAL A 88 9.29 2.83 -1.95
N THR A 89 9.64 1.57 -1.83
CA THR A 89 10.97 1.06 -2.18
C THR A 89 10.84 -0.14 -3.11
N LYS A 90 11.56 -0.13 -4.21
CA LYS A 90 11.69 -1.27 -5.11
C LYS A 90 12.91 -2.09 -4.67
N LEU A 91 12.69 -3.32 -4.24
CA LEU A 91 13.76 -4.23 -3.83
C LEU A 91 14.35 -4.96 -5.04
N ASN A 92 13.48 -5.50 -5.89
CA ASN A 92 13.82 -6.17 -7.15
C ASN A 92 12.66 -6.01 -8.15
N GLU A 93 12.67 -6.74 -9.26
CA GLU A 93 11.67 -6.62 -10.32
C GLU A 93 10.27 -7.02 -9.87
N THR A 94 10.15 -7.92 -8.91
CA THR A 94 8.87 -8.45 -8.39
C THR A 94 8.48 -7.91 -7.02
N SER A 95 9.42 -7.34 -6.27
CA SER A 95 9.21 -6.99 -4.86
C SER A 95 9.23 -5.49 -4.64
N TRP A 96 8.10 -4.97 -4.16
CA TRP A 96 7.93 -3.58 -3.78
C TRP A 96 7.48 -3.50 -2.33
N PHE A 97 8.04 -2.56 -1.60
CA PHE A 97 7.63 -2.23 -0.24
C PHE A 97 6.90 -0.90 -0.25
N VAL A 98 5.64 -0.90 0.16
CA VAL A 98 4.80 0.29 0.26
C VAL A 98 4.24 0.36 1.66
N SER A 99 4.58 1.39 2.40
CA SER A 99 4.15 1.57 3.79
C SER A 99 3.90 3.02 4.13
N THR A 100 3.28 3.26 5.26
CA THR A 100 3.14 4.57 5.88
C THR A 100 3.25 4.44 7.39
N ARG A 101 3.77 5.47 8.06
CA ARG A 101 3.87 5.54 9.52
C ARG A 101 4.72 4.44 10.14
N GLY A 102 5.84 4.09 9.48
CA GLY A 102 6.73 3.02 9.90
C GLY A 102 6.35 1.64 9.37
N PHE A 103 6.98 0.58 9.88
CA PHE A 103 6.76 -0.81 9.47
C PHE A 103 6.97 -1.04 7.97
N HIS A 104 8.10 -0.55 7.47
CA HIS A 104 8.45 -0.68 6.06
C HIS A 104 8.97 -2.07 5.75
N ASP A 105 8.04 -3.00 5.52
CA ASP A 105 8.30 -4.40 5.24
C ASP A 105 7.50 -4.83 3.99
N GLY A 106 8.06 -5.71 3.19
CA GLY A 106 7.42 -6.22 1.99
C GLY A 106 6.25 -7.15 2.26
N LEU A 107 6.27 -7.85 3.37
CA LEU A 107 5.27 -8.86 3.72
C LEU A 107 4.24 -8.34 4.74
N TYR A 108 4.64 -7.46 5.67
CA TYR A 108 3.82 -7.01 6.80
C TYR A 108 3.53 -5.52 6.76
N ASN A 109 3.16 -5.02 5.60
CA ASN A 109 3.01 -3.58 5.37
C ASN A 109 1.85 -2.91 6.13
N LYS A 110 1.00 -3.70 6.80
CA LYS A 110 -0.14 -3.22 7.61
C LYS A 110 -1.10 -2.28 6.86
N MET A 111 -1.10 -2.38 5.52
CA MET A 111 -1.94 -1.59 4.64
C MET A 111 -2.88 -2.49 3.84
N LEU A 112 -4.14 -2.11 3.80
CA LEU A 112 -5.11 -2.75 2.92
C LEU A 112 -5.08 -2.08 1.53
N VAL A 113 -4.85 -2.86 0.49
CA VAL A 113 -4.90 -2.39 -0.90
C VAL A 113 -6.11 -3.01 -1.59
N MET A 114 -6.87 -2.17 -2.29
CA MET A 114 -8.06 -2.59 -3.03
C MET A 114 -8.06 -2.02 -4.45
N MET A 115 -8.74 -2.71 -5.36
CA MET A 115 -9.07 -2.21 -6.69
C MET A 115 -10.57 -2.36 -6.92
N ASP A 116 -11.25 -1.23 -7.13
CA ASP A 116 -12.72 -1.15 -7.26
C ASP A 116 -13.48 -1.87 -6.12
N GLY A 117 -12.92 -1.84 -4.90
CA GLY A 117 -13.46 -2.48 -3.71
C GLY A 117 -13.06 -3.95 -3.51
N ARG A 118 -12.43 -4.62 -4.48
CA ARG A 118 -11.85 -5.97 -4.30
C ARG A 118 -10.51 -5.86 -3.57
N SER A 119 -10.36 -6.58 -2.47
CA SER A 119 -9.10 -6.66 -1.73
C SER A 119 -8.02 -7.39 -2.57
N LEU A 120 -6.82 -6.83 -2.60
CA LEU A 120 -5.63 -7.40 -3.23
C LEU A 120 -4.67 -8.02 -2.18
N PHE A 121 -5.18 -8.24 -0.99
CA PHE A 121 -4.43 -8.78 0.13
C PHE A 121 -4.31 -10.31 0.02
N SER A 122 -3.09 -10.82 0.01
CA SER A 122 -2.83 -12.26 0.01
C SER A 122 -3.04 -12.86 1.41
N PRO A 123 -3.90 -13.85 1.57
CA PRO A 123 -4.09 -14.55 2.85
C PRO A 123 -2.87 -15.40 3.23
N VAL A 124 -1.99 -15.70 2.27
CA VAL A 124 -0.81 -16.54 2.49
C VAL A 124 0.24 -15.78 3.28
N TYR A 125 0.57 -14.56 2.87
CA TYR A 125 1.67 -13.78 3.44
C TYR A 125 1.23 -12.58 4.28
N GLY A 126 -0.05 -12.25 4.28
CA GLY A 126 -0.55 -11.12 5.05
C GLY A 126 -0.20 -9.75 4.48
N GLY A 127 -0.07 -9.62 3.16
CA GLY A 127 0.27 -8.37 2.47
C GLY A 127 -0.18 -8.35 1.01
N THR A 128 0.23 -7.32 0.29
CA THR A 128 -0.09 -7.14 -1.13
C THR A 128 1.16 -7.38 -1.98
N TYR A 129 1.07 -8.29 -2.94
CA TYR A 129 2.09 -8.46 -3.97
C TYR A 129 1.93 -7.37 -5.02
N TRP A 130 2.80 -6.37 -4.99
CA TRP A 130 2.73 -5.24 -5.90
C TRP A 130 3.09 -5.60 -7.35
N SER A 131 3.82 -6.69 -7.58
CA SER A 131 4.04 -7.24 -8.92
C SER A 131 2.74 -7.66 -9.60
N ASP A 132 1.78 -8.15 -8.81
CA ASP A 132 0.50 -8.66 -9.28
C ASP A 132 -0.58 -7.56 -9.31
N VAL A 133 -0.22 -6.33 -8.91
CA VAL A 133 -1.07 -5.13 -9.00
C VAL A 133 -0.74 -4.38 -10.29
N ASP A 134 -0.97 -5.02 -11.43
CA ASP A 134 -0.72 -4.42 -12.74
C ASP A 134 -2.03 -4.07 -13.46
N TYR A 135 -2.09 -2.86 -14.02
CA TYR A 135 -3.24 -2.34 -14.74
C TYR A 135 -2.82 -1.30 -15.78
N VAL A 136 -3.69 -0.98 -16.75
CA VAL A 136 -3.47 0.12 -17.68
C VAL A 136 -3.62 1.44 -16.92
N LEU A 137 -2.51 2.14 -16.64
CA LEU A 137 -2.53 3.37 -15.82
C LEU A 137 -3.45 4.47 -16.38
N ALA A 138 -3.61 4.52 -17.70
CA ALA A 138 -4.53 5.46 -18.34
C ALA A 138 -6.00 5.23 -17.96
N ASP A 139 -6.35 4.01 -17.53
CA ASP A 139 -7.69 3.60 -17.13
C ASP A 139 -7.93 3.69 -15.62
N ILE A 140 -6.95 4.13 -14.83
CA ILE A 140 -7.15 4.48 -13.42
C ILE A 140 -7.76 5.88 -13.38
N GLU A 141 -8.93 6.02 -12.78
CA GLU A 141 -9.59 7.31 -12.60
C GLU A 141 -8.93 8.12 -11.50
N ARG A 142 -8.71 7.47 -10.34
CA ARG A 142 -8.02 8.03 -9.19
C ARG A 142 -7.54 6.94 -8.24
N ILE A 143 -6.63 7.31 -7.36
CA ILE A 143 -6.23 6.46 -6.22
C ILE A 143 -6.55 7.23 -4.95
N GLU A 144 -7.38 6.64 -4.11
CA GLU A 144 -7.76 7.17 -2.82
C GLU A 144 -6.93 6.53 -1.73
N VAL A 145 -6.34 7.33 -0.85
CA VAL A 145 -5.53 6.85 0.26
C VAL A 145 -6.07 7.40 1.57
N LEU A 146 -6.50 6.50 2.44
CA LEU A 146 -6.79 6.78 3.84
C LEU A 146 -5.56 6.39 4.65
N LYS A 147 -4.99 7.32 5.41
CA LYS A 147 -3.84 7.06 6.29
C LYS A 147 -4.32 6.92 7.74
N GLY A 148 -3.67 5.99 8.47
CA GLY A 148 -4.11 5.58 9.80
C GLY A 148 -5.21 4.51 9.79
N PRO A 149 -5.75 4.14 10.97
CA PRO A 149 -6.65 3.01 11.09
C PRO A 149 -7.95 3.16 10.31
N GLY A 150 -8.16 2.28 9.34
CA GLY A 150 -9.39 2.11 8.56
C GLY A 150 -10.26 0.93 9.01
N GLY A 151 -9.89 0.26 10.11
CA GLY A 151 -10.47 -1.01 10.54
C GLY A 151 -11.98 -0.99 10.79
N THR A 152 -12.55 0.13 11.22
CA THR A 152 -13.99 0.25 11.47
C THR A 152 -14.85 0.11 10.21
N ILE A 153 -14.33 0.51 9.06
CA ILE A 153 -15.06 0.44 7.77
C ILE A 153 -14.60 -0.77 6.97
N TRP A 154 -13.28 -0.92 6.83
CA TRP A 154 -12.69 -1.91 5.93
C TRP A 154 -12.29 -3.22 6.62
N GLY A 155 -12.19 -3.20 7.97
CA GLY A 155 -11.87 -4.38 8.75
C GLY A 155 -10.39 -4.64 8.93
N GLY A 156 -10.06 -5.89 9.18
CA GLY A 156 -8.69 -6.34 9.41
C GLY A 156 -7.74 -5.97 8.27
N ASN A 157 -6.45 -5.80 8.63
CA ASN A 157 -5.37 -5.42 7.74
C ASN A 157 -5.35 -3.93 7.31
N ALA A 158 -6.36 -3.13 7.68
CA ALA A 158 -6.39 -1.68 7.47
C ALA A 158 -5.84 -0.93 8.70
N VAL A 159 -4.60 -1.23 9.10
CA VAL A 159 -3.97 -0.72 10.33
C VAL A 159 -3.31 0.64 10.09
N ASN A 160 -2.36 0.71 9.18
CA ASN A 160 -1.64 1.95 8.88
C ASN A 160 -2.31 2.76 7.75
N GLY A 161 -3.18 2.11 6.98
CA GLY A 161 -3.92 2.80 5.92
C GLY A 161 -4.67 1.88 4.98
N VAL A 162 -5.41 2.51 4.07
CA VAL A 162 -6.13 1.87 2.98
C VAL A 162 -5.78 2.58 1.68
N VAL A 163 -5.41 1.83 0.66
CA VAL A 163 -5.25 2.30 -0.72
C VAL A 163 -6.37 1.71 -1.55
N ASN A 164 -7.20 2.53 -2.17
CA ASN A 164 -8.26 2.11 -3.07
C ASN A 164 -8.00 2.66 -4.47
N ILE A 165 -7.73 1.77 -5.40
CA ILE A 165 -7.49 2.07 -6.81
C ILE A 165 -8.85 2.01 -7.50
N ILE A 166 -9.30 3.13 -8.06
CA ILE A 166 -10.59 3.24 -8.71
C ILE A 166 -10.35 3.37 -10.22
N THR A 167 -10.93 2.44 -10.98
CA THR A 167 -10.79 2.43 -12.44
C THR A 167 -11.89 3.22 -13.11
N LYS A 168 -11.60 3.80 -14.29
CA LYS A 168 -12.56 4.53 -15.09
C LYS A 168 -13.76 3.65 -15.47
N SER A 169 -14.91 4.26 -15.65
CA SER A 169 -16.10 3.60 -16.17
C SER A 169 -15.87 3.08 -17.60
N ALA A 170 -16.56 1.98 -17.95
CA ALA A 170 -16.65 1.54 -19.34
C ALA A 170 -17.33 2.60 -20.24
N ASN A 171 -18.16 3.46 -19.65
CA ASN A 171 -18.80 4.57 -20.37
C ASN A 171 -17.79 5.64 -20.79
N ASP A 172 -16.78 5.90 -19.97
CA ASP A 172 -15.75 6.94 -20.17
C ASP A 172 -14.56 6.45 -20.98
N THR A 173 -14.55 5.17 -21.35
CA THR A 173 -13.42 4.51 -22.03
C THR A 173 -13.83 3.85 -23.34
N GLN A 174 -14.78 4.45 -24.04
CA GLN A 174 -15.19 4.02 -25.37
C GLN A 174 -14.09 4.28 -26.40
N GLY A 175 -14.11 3.54 -27.51
CA GLY A 175 -13.05 3.65 -28.54
C GLY A 175 -11.83 2.77 -28.23
N THR A 176 -10.74 3.02 -28.94
CA THR A 176 -9.51 2.24 -28.87
C THR A 176 -8.39 3.07 -28.24
N TYR A 177 -7.70 2.51 -27.27
CA TYR A 177 -6.47 3.06 -26.71
C TYR A 177 -5.30 2.12 -26.96
N LEU A 178 -4.18 2.67 -27.40
CA LEU A 178 -2.92 1.95 -27.60
C LEU A 178 -1.80 2.69 -26.86
N SER A 179 -0.90 1.95 -26.22
CA SER A 179 0.33 2.50 -25.63
C SER A 179 1.48 1.55 -25.77
N GLY A 180 2.67 2.10 -26.02
CA GLY A 180 3.93 1.35 -26.05
C GLY A 180 5.02 2.12 -25.31
N VAL A 181 5.82 1.42 -24.53
CA VAL A 181 6.99 1.93 -23.79
C VAL A 181 8.22 1.14 -24.16
N ALA A 182 9.34 1.85 -24.35
CA ALA A 182 10.66 1.25 -24.53
C ALA A 182 11.72 2.07 -23.79
N SER A 183 12.59 1.41 -23.03
CA SER A 183 13.64 2.07 -22.26
C SER A 183 15.05 1.66 -22.67
N ASN A 184 16.04 2.47 -22.28
CA ASN A 184 17.46 2.14 -22.45
C ASN A 184 17.91 0.98 -21.56
N THR A 185 17.10 0.58 -20.60
CA THR A 185 17.31 -0.54 -19.67
C THR A 185 16.58 -1.81 -20.12
N ASN A 186 16.15 -1.87 -21.39
CA ASN A 186 15.41 -2.99 -22.01
C ASN A 186 14.06 -3.31 -21.34
N ASN A 187 13.43 -2.34 -20.68
CA ASN A 187 12.03 -2.46 -20.24
C ASN A 187 11.12 -2.20 -21.42
N TYR A 188 10.14 -3.06 -21.61
CA TYR A 188 9.12 -2.95 -22.66
C TYR A 188 7.73 -3.09 -22.06
N GLU A 189 6.83 -2.21 -22.48
CA GLU A 189 5.41 -2.31 -22.16
C GLU A 189 4.58 -2.09 -23.41
N PHE A 190 3.50 -2.84 -23.53
CA PHE A 190 2.48 -2.64 -24.54
C PHE A 190 1.10 -2.80 -23.92
N SER A 191 0.21 -1.86 -24.20
CA SER A 191 -1.17 -1.89 -23.72
C SER A 191 -2.13 -1.63 -24.87
N VAL A 192 -3.23 -2.38 -24.90
CA VAL A 192 -4.36 -2.13 -25.79
C VAL A 192 -5.65 -2.19 -24.97
N ARG A 193 -6.53 -1.23 -25.19
CA ARG A 193 -7.89 -1.20 -24.66
C ARG A 193 -8.87 -0.98 -25.80
N GLN A 194 -9.99 -1.69 -25.76
CA GLN A 194 -11.14 -1.49 -26.63
C GLN A 194 -12.38 -1.30 -25.79
N GLY A 195 -12.97 -0.11 -25.84
CA GLY A 195 -14.31 0.19 -25.35
C GLY A 195 -15.33 0.08 -26.47
N LEU A 196 -16.50 -0.46 -26.18
CA LEU A 196 -17.60 -0.62 -27.14
C LEU A 196 -18.96 -0.72 -26.45
N SER A 197 -19.98 -0.23 -27.11
CA SER A 197 -21.37 -0.47 -26.71
C SER A 197 -21.81 -1.82 -27.25
N LEU A 198 -22.16 -2.75 -26.36
CA LEU A 198 -22.64 -4.08 -26.73
C LEU A 198 -24.07 -4.01 -27.24
N ASN A 199 -24.86 -3.15 -26.63
CA ASN A 199 -26.23 -2.81 -27.00
C ASN A 199 -26.61 -1.46 -26.36
N ASP A 200 -27.88 -1.04 -26.52
CA ASP A 200 -28.38 0.24 -25.98
C ASP A 200 -28.32 0.33 -24.44
N SER A 201 -28.16 -0.79 -23.74
CA SER A 201 -28.21 -0.85 -22.26
C SER A 201 -26.88 -1.17 -21.61
N VAL A 202 -25.89 -1.67 -22.34
CA VAL A 202 -24.62 -2.15 -21.76
C VAL A 202 -23.43 -1.70 -22.58
N ASN A 203 -22.50 -1.02 -21.90
CA ASN A 203 -21.17 -0.72 -22.38
C ASN A 203 -20.15 -1.69 -21.80
N ALA A 204 -19.11 -1.96 -22.57
CA ALA A 204 -18.02 -2.83 -22.20
C ALA A 204 -16.67 -2.21 -22.51
N ARG A 205 -15.67 -2.59 -21.74
CA ARG A 205 -14.26 -2.32 -21.98
C ARG A 205 -13.49 -3.63 -21.83
N ALA A 206 -12.61 -3.92 -22.80
CA ALA A 206 -11.65 -5.01 -22.70
C ALA A 206 -10.24 -4.45 -22.84
N PHE A 207 -9.28 -5.00 -22.14
CA PHE A 207 -7.89 -4.59 -22.24
C PHE A 207 -6.93 -5.78 -22.16
N TYR A 208 -5.74 -5.57 -22.74
CA TYR A 208 -4.58 -6.43 -22.60
C TYR A 208 -3.37 -5.54 -22.33
N LYS A 209 -2.53 -5.95 -21.38
CA LYS A 209 -1.24 -5.33 -21.09
C LYS A 209 -0.16 -6.40 -21.06
N TYR A 210 0.96 -6.10 -21.68
CA TYR A 210 2.20 -6.87 -21.58
C TYR A 210 3.30 -6.00 -21.03
N ARG A 211 4.08 -6.53 -20.11
CA ARG A 211 5.21 -5.87 -19.52
C ARG A 211 6.39 -6.83 -19.37
N GLU A 212 7.61 -6.34 -19.62
CA GLU A 212 8.85 -7.06 -19.43
C GLU A 212 9.88 -6.14 -18.78
N GLU A 213 10.44 -6.59 -17.65
CA GLU A 213 11.53 -5.94 -16.94
C GLU A 213 12.71 -6.89 -16.83
N PRO A 214 13.87 -6.53 -17.37
CA PRO A 214 15.10 -7.31 -17.21
C PRO A 214 15.73 -7.02 -15.85
N THR A 215 16.63 -7.87 -15.45
CA THR A 215 17.47 -7.72 -14.25
C THR A 215 18.34 -6.49 -14.29
N TYR A 216 18.35 -5.76 -13.18
CA TYR A 216 19.27 -4.63 -12.93
C TYR A 216 20.46 -5.01 -12.06
N ARG A 217 20.52 -6.21 -11.51
CA ARG A 217 21.61 -6.65 -10.66
C ARG A 217 22.75 -7.24 -11.49
N THR A 218 23.96 -6.80 -11.25
CA THR A 218 25.15 -7.16 -12.03
C THR A 218 25.55 -8.63 -11.94
N ASN A 219 24.98 -9.41 -11.03
CA ASN A 219 25.33 -10.81 -10.76
C ASN A 219 24.14 -11.75 -10.59
N GLU A 220 22.91 -11.29 -10.81
CA GLU A 220 21.70 -12.08 -10.59
C GLU A 220 20.84 -12.06 -11.85
N SER A 221 20.24 -13.19 -12.17
CA SER A 221 19.34 -13.35 -13.30
C SER A 221 17.91 -13.25 -12.78
N GLU A 222 17.41 -12.02 -12.65
CA GLU A 222 16.01 -11.78 -12.26
C GLU A 222 15.30 -11.12 -13.44
N LYS A 223 14.53 -11.87 -14.21
CA LYS A 223 13.67 -11.34 -15.27
C LYS A 223 12.23 -11.48 -14.85
N TRP A 224 11.47 -10.46 -15.11
CA TRP A 224 10.03 -10.50 -14.88
C TRP A 224 9.26 -10.13 -16.14
N LYS A 225 8.20 -10.90 -16.42
CA LYS A 225 7.28 -10.67 -17.54
C LYS A 225 5.87 -10.89 -17.03
N ALA A 226 4.96 -9.98 -17.33
CA ALA A 226 3.55 -10.11 -16.99
C ALA A 226 2.65 -9.89 -18.20
N GLN A 227 1.52 -10.58 -18.20
CA GLN A 227 0.44 -10.43 -19.15
C GLN A 227 -0.86 -10.28 -18.34
N THR A 228 -1.46 -9.11 -18.41
CA THR A 228 -2.70 -8.79 -17.71
C THR A 228 -3.83 -8.62 -18.71
N VAL A 229 -4.96 -9.24 -18.44
CA VAL A 229 -6.18 -9.12 -19.24
C VAL A 229 -7.36 -8.74 -18.36
N GLY A 230 -8.31 -8.00 -18.90
CA GLY A 230 -9.53 -7.71 -18.17
C GLY A 230 -10.67 -7.26 -19.07
N MET A 231 -11.88 -7.44 -18.54
CA MET A 231 -13.13 -6.97 -19.12
C MET A 231 -13.97 -6.32 -18.04
N VAL A 232 -14.61 -5.23 -18.37
CA VAL A 232 -15.56 -4.51 -17.52
C VAL A 232 -16.84 -4.32 -18.29
N PHE A 233 -17.97 -4.65 -17.66
CA PHE A 233 -19.31 -4.45 -18.20
C PHE A 233 -20.08 -3.54 -17.24
N GLN A 234 -20.75 -2.54 -17.79
CA GLN A 234 -21.52 -1.57 -17.01
C GLN A 234 -22.77 -1.13 -17.78
N PRO A 235 -23.81 -0.67 -17.09
CA PRO A 235 -24.99 -0.11 -17.77
C PRO A 235 -24.59 1.17 -18.52
N SER A 236 -25.20 1.38 -19.69
CA SER A 236 -25.08 2.63 -20.44
C SER A 236 -25.93 3.75 -19.84
N ASN A 237 -26.93 3.39 -19.03
CA ASN A 237 -27.82 4.30 -18.33
C ASN A 237 -27.26 4.64 -16.94
N ALA A 238 -27.16 5.93 -16.61
CA ALA A 238 -26.69 6.42 -15.32
C ALA A 238 -27.62 6.12 -14.11
N GLU A 239 -28.84 5.69 -14.36
CA GLU A 239 -29.81 5.29 -13.31
C GLU A 239 -29.48 3.91 -12.70
N GLU A 240 -28.72 3.08 -13.43
CA GLU A 240 -28.29 1.77 -13.00
C GLU A 240 -26.81 1.82 -12.58
N ASN A 241 -26.46 1.25 -11.42
CA ASN A 241 -25.12 1.33 -10.82
C ASN A 241 -24.47 -0.04 -10.61
N TRP A 242 -24.67 -0.98 -11.55
CA TRP A 242 -23.98 -2.26 -11.46
C TRP A 242 -22.71 -2.29 -12.32
N SER A 243 -21.77 -3.14 -11.94
CA SER A 243 -20.59 -3.48 -12.74
C SER A 243 -20.22 -4.94 -12.59
N LEU A 244 -19.80 -5.56 -13.70
CA LEU A 244 -19.19 -6.88 -13.74
C LEU A 244 -17.76 -6.74 -14.27
N ARG A 245 -16.78 -7.20 -13.50
CA ARG A 245 -15.38 -7.22 -13.88
C ARG A 245 -14.87 -8.66 -13.91
N ILE A 246 -14.12 -8.99 -14.94
CA ILE A 246 -13.45 -10.29 -15.10
C ILE A 246 -12.03 -9.99 -15.53
N GLY A 247 -11.05 -10.58 -14.89
CA GLY A 247 -9.67 -10.36 -15.27
C GLY A 247 -8.73 -11.41 -14.71
N GLY A 248 -7.49 -11.28 -15.08
CA GLY A 248 -6.44 -12.16 -14.57
C GLY A 248 -5.08 -11.74 -15.09
N GLU A 249 -4.08 -12.28 -14.46
CA GLU A 249 -2.69 -12.05 -14.77
C GLU A 249 -1.94 -13.36 -14.87
N LYS A 250 -0.92 -13.37 -15.69
CA LYS A 250 0.06 -14.43 -15.75
C LYS A 250 1.43 -13.80 -15.80
N SER A 251 2.25 -14.09 -14.81
CA SER A 251 3.63 -13.64 -14.74
C SER A 251 4.63 -14.80 -14.84
N PHE A 252 5.82 -14.46 -15.31
CA PHE A 252 6.98 -15.35 -15.35
C PHE A 252 8.13 -14.56 -14.74
N TYR A 253 8.81 -15.17 -13.78
CA TYR A 253 9.91 -14.54 -13.09
C TYR A 253 11.00 -15.55 -12.75
N GLU A 254 12.23 -15.08 -12.70
CA GLU A 254 13.36 -15.86 -12.22
C GLU A 254 13.53 -15.53 -10.72
N SER A 255 13.83 -16.54 -9.91
CA SER A 255 14.18 -16.38 -8.50
C SER A 255 15.42 -17.18 -8.16
N GLU A 256 16.23 -16.64 -7.25
CA GLU A 256 17.36 -17.33 -6.68
C GLU A 256 16.94 -18.03 -5.38
N LEU A 257 17.12 -19.33 -5.31
CA LEU A 257 16.86 -20.13 -4.12
C LEU A 257 18.13 -20.87 -3.69
N TYR A 258 18.24 -21.15 -2.41
CA TYR A 258 19.43 -21.73 -1.83
C TYR A 258 19.26 -23.20 -1.49
N THR A 259 20.16 -24.06 -1.98
CA THR A 259 20.35 -25.41 -1.47
C THR A 259 21.36 -25.40 -0.35
N PHE A 260 21.04 -26.06 0.77
CA PHE A 260 21.85 -26.07 1.95
C PHE A 260 22.81 -27.25 1.96
N GLN A 261 24.04 -27.03 2.37
CA GLN A 261 25.08 -28.03 2.42
C GLN A 261 25.40 -28.40 3.87
N TYR A 262 25.50 -29.69 4.14
CA TYR A 262 25.80 -30.23 5.46
C TYR A 262 26.99 -31.17 5.38
N ASP A 263 27.78 -31.22 6.45
CA ASP A 263 28.89 -32.17 6.58
C ASP A 263 28.40 -33.56 7.00
N ASN A 264 29.35 -34.51 7.12
CA ASN A 264 29.03 -35.88 7.54
C ASN A 264 28.50 -36.02 8.98
N SER A 265 28.63 -34.97 9.81
CA SER A 265 28.05 -34.92 11.16
C SER A 265 26.66 -34.29 11.17
N GLY A 266 26.20 -33.76 10.02
CA GLY A 266 24.93 -33.07 9.88
C GLY A 266 24.98 -31.60 10.29
N SER A 267 26.16 -31.02 10.37
CA SER A 267 26.28 -29.60 10.64
C SER A 267 26.20 -28.79 9.34
N PHE A 268 25.49 -27.65 9.36
CA PHE A 268 25.43 -26.73 8.24
C PHE A 268 26.82 -26.19 7.92
N VAL A 269 27.23 -26.24 6.66
CA VAL A 269 28.55 -25.82 6.19
C VAL A 269 28.50 -24.80 5.06
N GLY A 270 27.32 -24.51 4.52
CA GLY A 270 27.14 -23.49 3.50
C GLY A 270 25.85 -23.59 2.72
N ALA A 271 25.62 -22.59 1.86
CA ALA A 271 24.50 -22.55 0.94
C ALA A 271 24.99 -22.29 -0.48
N GLN A 272 24.33 -22.90 -1.46
CA GLN A 272 24.58 -22.68 -2.87
C GLN A 272 23.34 -22.08 -3.51
N ALA A 273 23.51 -20.94 -4.17
CA ALA A 273 22.46 -20.30 -4.94
C ALA A 273 22.16 -21.08 -6.24
N ASN A 274 20.91 -21.15 -6.61
CA ASN A 274 20.43 -21.75 -7.84
C ASN A 274 19.31 -20.89 -8.42
N ASP A 275 19.32 -20.67 -9.72
CA ASP A 275 18.29 -19.93 -10.44
C ASP A 275 17.13 -20.83 -10.85
N PHE A 276 15.91 -20.35 -10.68
CA PHE A 276 14.69 -21.06 -11.06
C PHE A 276 13.76 -20.15 -11.87
N ASP A 277 13.19 -20.74 -12.93
CA ASP A 277 12.10 -20.14 -13.69
C ASP A 277 10.76 -20.41 -13.00
N ASN A 278 10.07 -19.39 -12.59
CA ASN A 278 8.80 -19.47 -11.89
C ASN A 278 7.66 -18.90 -12.73
N LYS A 279 6.45 -19.26 -12.35
CA LYS A 279 5.22 -18.79 -12.96
C LYS A 279 4.19 -18.56 -11.89
N SER A 280 3.60 -17.37 -11.88
CA SER A 280 2.38 -17.06 -11.13
C SER A 280 1.22 -16.83 -12.08
N GLN A 281 0.00 -17.14 -11.65
CA GLN A 281 -1.21 -16.83 -12.39
C GLN A 281 -2.38 -16.55 -11.46
N SER A 282 -3.22 -15.60 -11.86
CA SER A 282 -4.43 -15.23 -11.13
C SER A 282 -5.60 -15.05 -12.08
N VAL A 283 -6.80 -15.30 -11.58
CA VAL A 283 -8.07 -14.97 -12.25
C VAL A 283 -9.09 -14.51 -11.22
N TYR A 284 -9.88 -13.51 -11.56
CA TYR A 284 -10.94 -13.01 -10.71
C TYR A 284 -12.22 -12.68 -11.48
N VAL A 285 -13.33 -12.72 -10.76
CA VAL A 285 -14.65 -12.22 -11.18
C VAL A 285 -15.20 -11.38 -10.03
N GLN A 286 -15.69 -10.18 -10.34
CA GLN A 286 -16.25 -9.26 -9.36
C GLN A 286 -17.55 -8.66 -9.90
N PHE A 287 -18.59 -8.66 -9.07
CA PHE A 287 -19.86 -8.00 -9.34
C PHE A 287 -20.15 -7.00 -8.21
N ASN A 288 -20.39 -5.74 -8.58
CA ASN A 288 -20.81 -4.68 -7.67
C ASN A 288 -22.16 -4.15 -8.15
N ASP A 289 -23.05 -3.83 -7.20
CA ASP A 289 -24.32 -3.15 -7.50
C ASP A 289 -24.68 -2.20 -6.36
N SER A 290 -25.31 -1.08 -6.67
CA SER A 290 -25.79 -0.10 -5.71
C SER A 290 -27.20 0.33 -6.09
N ARG A 291 -28.15 0.16 -5.17
CA ARG A 291 -29.59 0.41 -5.38
C ARG A 291 -30.10 1.46 -4.43
N HIS A 292 -30.65 2.50 -4.99
CA HIS A 292 -31.42 3.50 -4.25
C HIS A 292 -32.84 3.00 -4.07
N PHE A 293 -33.31 2.87 -2.84
CA PHE A 293 -34.72 2.53 -2.55
C PHE A 293 -35.60 3.77 -2.52
N ASP A 294 -35.03 4.88 -2.05
CA ASP A 294 -35.61 6.21 -2.02
C ASP A 294 -34.50 7.27 -1.96
N GLU A 295 -34.85 8.55 -1.82
CA GLU A 295 -33.88 9.65 -1.73
C GLU A 295 -32.97 9.57 -0.48
N SER A 296 -33.36 8.78 0.52
CA SER A 296 -32.67 8.69 1.82
C SER A 296 -31.90 7.40 2.02
N SER A 297 -32.14 6.37 1.23
CA SER A 297 -31.60 5.03 1.50
C SER A 297 -30.98 4.34 0.29
N THR A 298 -29.80 3.77 0.48
CA THR A 298 -29.03 3.06 -0.54
C THR A 298 -28.49 1.75 0.02
N LEU A 299 -28.62 0.67 -0.75
CA LEU A 299 -27.97 -0.61 -0.49
C LEU A 299 -26.93 -0.88 -1.57
N SER A 300 -25.68 -0.99 -1.17
CA SER A 300 -24.58 -1.41 -2.03
C SER A 300 -24.12 -2.79 -1.62
N TYR A 301 -23.75 -3.62 -2.59
CA TYR A 301 -23.14 -4.92 -2.34
C TYR A 301 -22.10 -5.28 -3.38
N SER A 302 -21.11 -6.03 -2.93
CA SER A 302 -20.01 -6.57 -3.71
C SER A 302 -19.93 -8.07 -3.51
N LEU A 303 -19.79 -8.81 -4.60
CA LEU A 303 -19.48 -10.24 -4.61
C LEU A 303 -18.30 -10.47 -5.53
N TRP A 304 -17.23 -11.03 -5.02
CA TRP A 304 -16.09 -11.39 -5.86
C TRP A 304 -15.47 -12.73 -5.47
N GLY A 305 -14.87 -13.35 -6.47
CA GLY A 305 -14.08 -14.55 -6.28
C GLY A 305 -12.79 -14.47 -7.07
N GLU A 306 -11.73 -15.08 -6.53
CA GLU A 306 -10.42 -15.17 -7.19
C GLU A 306 -9.78 -16.54 -6.96
N TYR A 307 -8.91 -16.89 -7.88
CA TYR A 307 -7.99 -18.01 -7.79
C TYR A 307 -6.57 -17.52 -8.11
N ASN A 308 -5.63 -17.89 -7.27
CA ASN A 308 -4.21 -17.58 -7.43
C ASN A 308 -3.38 -18.85 -7.30
N GLU A 309 -2.37 -19.00 -8.14
CA GLU A 309 -1.44 -20.14 -8.14
C GLU A 309 -0.02 -19.64 -8.40
N ASP A 310 0.91 -20.10 -7.59
CA ASP A 310 2.34 -19.89 -7.77
C ASP A 310 3.05 -21.24 -7.78
N ASN A 311 3.99 -21.43 -8.70
CA ASN A 311 4.76 -22.66 -8.83
C ASN A 311 6.22 -22.50 -8.39
N ALA A 312 6.54 -21.47 -7.62
CA ALA A 312 7.88 -21.29 -7.05
C ALA A 312 8.31 -22.56 -6.31
N PRO A 313 9.52 -23.09 -6.55
CA PRO A 313 9.92 -24.39 -5.99
C PRO A 313 9.97 -24.44 -4.47
N ASP A 314 10.18 -23.28 -3.83
CA ASP A 314 10.21 -23.18 -2.37
C ASP A 314 8.82 -23.28 -1.72
N ALA A 315 7.77 -22.88 -2.45
CA ALA A 315 6.42 -22.83 -1.90
C ALA A 315 5.32 -22.96 -2.98
N PRO A 316 5.35 -24.04 -3.83
CA PRO A 316 4.31 -24.19 -4.84
C PRO A 316 2.95 -24.38 -4.17
N GLY A 317 1.97 -23.58 -4.58
CA GLY A 317 0.65 -23.64 -3.99
C GLY A 317 -0.36 -22.74 -4.65
N SER A 318 -1.58 -22.80 -4.18
CA SER A 318 -2.69 -21.99 -4.64
C SER A 318 -3.60 -21.55 -3.51
N TYR A 319 -4.33 -20.48 -3.76
CA TYR A 319 -5.45 -20.11 -2.90
C TYR A 319 -6.63 -19.59 -3.72
N SER A 320 -7.81 -19.77 -3.15
CA SER A 320 -9.06 -19.22 -3.69
C SER A 320 -9.74 -18.38 -2.62
N THR A 321 -10.29 -17.25 -3.01
CA THR A 321 -11.09 -16.39 -2.14
C THR A 321 -12.47 -16.21 -2.73
N LEU A 322 -13.51 -16.29 -1.89
CA LEU A 322 -14.87 -15.86 -2.19
C LEU A 322 -15.29 -14.85 -1.12
N ASP A 323 -15.70 -13.66 -1.53
CA ASP A 323 -16.05 -12.56 -0.63
C ASP A 323 -17.40 -11.96 -0.99
N PHE A 324 -18.19 -11.72 0.03
CA PHE A 324 -19.43 -10.97 -0.05
C PHE A 324 -19.42 -9.86 1.00
N ASP A 325 -19.63 -8.62 0.58
CA ASP A 325 -19.77 -7.45 1.45
C ASP A 325 -21.04 -6.67 1.07
N SER A 326 -21.76 -6.17 2.06
CA SER A 326 -22.93 -5.32 1.86
C SER A 326 -22.91 -4.12 2.79
N THR A 327 -23.42 -3.00 2.30
CA THR A 327 -23.50 -1.73 3.03
C THR A 327 -24.84 -1.08 2.77
N TYR A 328 -25.59 -0.80 3.85
CA TYR A 328 -26.83 -0.05 3.83
C TYR A 328 -26.62 1.32 4.46
N ILE A 329 -26.92 2.36 3.71
CA ILE A 329 -26.81 3.76 4.11
C ILE A 329 -28.22 4.31 4.21
N ASN A 330 -28.52 5.02 5.32
CA ASN A 330 -29.82 5.66 5.52
C ASN A 330 -29.63 7.05 6.14
N GLN A 331 -30.15 8.06 5.46
CA GLN A 331 -30.27 9.42 5.96
C GLN A 331 -31.49 9.50 6.87
N LEU A 332 -31.31 9.29 8.18
CA LEU A 332 -32.38 9.29 9.17
C LEU A 332 -33.01 10.69 9.34
N SER A 333 -32.22 11.75 9.15
CA SER A 333 -32.65 13.15 9.12
C SER A 333 -31.62 13.98 8.36
N GLU A 334 -31.87 15.24 8.09
CA GLU A 334 -30.90 16.16 7.46
C GLU A 334 -29.54 16.22 8.19
N SER A 335 -29.54 15.93 9.49
CA SER A 335 -28.35 15.98 10.36
C SER A 335 -27.82 14.60 10.79
N HIS A 336 -28.44 13.48 10.40
CA HIS A 336 -28.07 12.17 10.91
C HIS A 336 -28.09 11.10 9.81
N GLN A 337 -26.92 10.61 9.47
CA GLN A 337 -26.73 9.47 8.56
C GLN A 337 -26.30 8.24 9.37
N LEU A 338 -26.95 7.11 9.09
CA LEU A 338 -26.62 5.78 9.62
C LEU A 338 -26.13 4.88 8.51
N THR A 339 -24.97 4.24 8.70
CA THR A 339 -24.41 3.23 7.83
C THR A 339 -24.31 1.90 8.58
N LEU A 340 -24.87 0.86 8.01
CA LEU A 340 -24.80 -0.52 8.50
C LEU A 340 -24.16 -1.39 7.44
N GLY A 341 -23.40 -2.38 7.83
CA GLY A 341 -22.88 -3.32 6.85
C GLY A 341 -22.38 -4.61 7.47
N GLY A 342 -22.03 -5.54 6.61
CA GLY A 342 -21.49 -6.82 7.01
C GLY A 342 -21.05 -7.63 5.82
N GLY A 343 -20.19 -8.61 6.08
CA GLY A 343 -19.61 -9.43 5.04
C GLY A 343 -19.14 -10.79 5.52
N LEU A 344 -18.90 -11.65 4.56
CA LEU A 344 -18.36 -12.97 4.75
C LEU A 344 -17.31 -13.25 3.68
N ARG A 345 -16.11 -13.60 4.12
CA ARG A 345 -15.01 -14.05 3.26
C ARG A 345 -14.71 -15.51 3.57
N TYR A 346 -14.62 -16.33 2.53
CA TYR A 346 -14.14 -17.69 2.57
C TYR A 346 -12.83 -17.77 1.78
N MET A 347 -11.83 -18.45 2.35
CA MET A 347 -10.53 -18.68 1.73
C MET A 347 -10.20 -20.16 1.81
N TYR A 348 -9.79 -20.73 0.69
CA TYR A 348 -9.24 -22.07 0.60
C TYR A 348 -7.79 -21.98 0.13
N LEU A 349 -6.89 -22.55 0.92
CA LEU A 349 -5.45 -22.57 0.65
C LEU A 349 -5.01 -24.02 0.43
N ASP A 350 -4.22 -24.26 -0.62
CA ASP A 350 -3.70 -25.60 -0.96
C ASP A 350 -2.21 -25.52 -1.28
N PHE A 351 -1.40 -26.04 -0.37
CA PHE A 351 0.04 -26.21 -0.46
C PHE A 351 0.44 -27.68 -0.40
N SER A 352 -0.46 -28.58 -0.83
CA SER A 352 -0.22 -30.03 -0.81
C SER A 352 0.92 -30.48 -1.72
N SER A 353 1.29 -29.65 -2.71
CA SER A 353 2.46 -29.83 -3.57
C SER A 353 3.77 -29.33 -2.94
N SER A 354 3.69 -28.56 -1.85
CA SER A 354 4.86 -28.11 -1.11
C SER A 354 5.48 -29.24 -0.30
N GLN A 355 6.79 -29.14 -0.08
CA GLN A 355 7.47 -30.14 0.74
C GLN A 355 7.00 -30.06 2.20
N VAL A 356 6.74 -31.21 2.81
CA VAL A 356 6.49 -31.31 4.25
C VAL A 356 7.82 -31.51 4.96
N TRP A 357 8.09 -30.65 5.95
CA TRP A 357 9.18 -30.90 6.84
C TRP A 357 8.84 -32.06 7.79
N ASP A 358 9.50 -33.18 7.55
CA ASP A 358 9.85 -34.05 8.67
C ASP A 358 11.13 -33.45 9.28
N VAL A 359 11.22 -33.39 10.59
CA VAL A 359 12.22 -32.61 11.36
C VAL A 359 13.68 -33.04 11.14
N ASP A 360 13.92 -33.92 10.19
CA ASP A 360 15.25 -34.32 9.75
C ASP A 360 15.82 -33.26 8.77
N TRP A 361 16.51 -32.31 9.35
CA TRP A 361 17.27 -31.22 8.72
C TRP A 361 18.30 -31.65 7.66
N TYR A 362 18.34 -32.90 7.33
CA TYR A 362 19.32 -33.57 6.46
C TYR A 362 18.89 -33.74 5.02
N ASN A 363 17.81 -33.10 4.59
CA ASN A 363 17.39 -33.23 3.19
C ASN A 363 18.20 -32.25 2.30
N PRO A 364 19.12 -32.73 1.46
CA PRO A 364 19.91 -31.89 0.55
C PRO A 364 19.08 -31.19 -0.53
N ASP A 365 17.82 -31.58 -0.73
CA ASP A 365 16.91 -31.02 -1.74
C ASP A 365 16.00 -29.89 -1.16
N TYR A 366 16.35 -29.32 -0.02
CA TYR A 366 15.54 -28.30 0.62
C TYR A 366 15.78 -26.90 0.05
N TYR A 367 14.71 -26.21 -0.36
CA TYR A 367 14.73 -24.92 -1.03
C TYR A 367 14.25 -23.74 -0.17
N GLY A 368 14.08 -23.89 1.12
CA GLY A 368 13.90 -22.73 1.96
C GLY A 368 12.57 -22.62 2.69
N ARG A 369 11.47 -23.25 2.24
CA ARG A 369 10.17 -23.14 2.92
C ARG A 369 9.39 -24.45 2.93
N ALA A 370 8.70 -24.73 4.04
CA ALA A 370 7.77 -25.84 4.17
C ALA A 370 6.52 -25.40 4.94
N TYR A 371 5.38 -26.04 4.67
CA TYR A 371 4.14 -25.77 5.37
C TYR A 371 3.77 -26.95 6.27
N ASN A 372 3.45 -26.66 7.55
CA ASN A 372 3.04 -27.66 8.53
C ASN A 372 1.65 -28.21 8.23
N ILE A 373 0.76 -27.34 7.72
CA ILE A 373 -0.58 -27.69 7.26
C ILE A 373 -0.63 -27.44 5.77
N GLN A 374 -0.89 -28.49 4.99
CA GLN A 374 -0.85 -28.43 3.54
C GLN A 374 -2.10 -27.81 2.91
N SER A 375 -3.23 -27.82 3.60
CA SER A 375 -4.45 -27.16 3.15
C SER A 375 -5.25 -26.62 4.32
N ALA A 376 -5.86 -25.45 4.13
CA ALA A 376 -6.69 -24.80 5.14
C ALA A 376 -7.95 -24.21 4.52
N ASN A 377 -8.99 -24.10 5.36
CA ASN A 377 -10.21 -23.37 5.06
C ASN A 377 -10.39 -22.30 6.12
N ASP A 378 -10.35 -21.04 5.73
CA ASP A 378 -10.50 -19.91 6.64
C ASP A 378 -11.72 -19.08 6.30
N TYR A 379 -12.35 -18.52 7.33
CA TYR A 379 -13.50 -17.64 7.21
C TYR A 379 -13.24 -16.34 7.98
N ILE A 380 -13.70 -15.23 7.42
CA ILE A 380 -13.79 -13.94 8.12
C ILE A 380 -15.24 -13.49 8.02
N ALA A 381 -15.91 -13.40 9.16
CA ALA A 381 -17.27 -12.88 9.25
C ALA A 381 -17.24 -11.52 9.96
N ASN A 382 -17.95 -10.53 9.43
CA ASN A 382 -17.93 -9.18 9.99
C ASN A 382 -19.30 -8.50 9.95
N ALA A 383 -19.49 -7.56 10.89
CA ALA A 383 -20.61 -6.62 10.87
C ALA A 383 -20.12 -5.27 11.40
N PHE A 384 -20.62 -4.17 10.85
CA PHE A 384 -20.29 -2.83 11.33
C PHE A 384 -21.49 -1.89 11.36
N ILE A 385 -21.36 -0.88 12.19
CA ILE A 385 -22.28 0.25 12.31
C ILE A 385 -21.48 1.55 12.37
N GLN A 386 -21.93 2.56 11.66
CA GLN A 386 -21.40 3.91 11.76
C GLN A 386 -22.56 4.93 11.78
N SER A 387 -22.45 5.90 12.65
CA SER A 387 -23.38 7.01 12.77
C SER A 387 -22.62 8.32 12.60
N GLN A 388 -23.02 9.12 11.62
CA GLN A 388 -22.49 10.46 11.38
C GLN A 388 -23.57 11.47 11.74
N ILE A 389 -23.27 12.37 12.68
CA ILE A 389 -24.23 13.33 13.25
C ILE A 389 -23.69 14.73 13.09
N GLN A 390 -24.42 15.58 12.37
CA GLN A 390 -24.18 17.02 12.28
C GLN A 390 -24.79 17.67 13.51
N MET A 391 -23.96 17.93 14.55
CA MET A 391 -24.40 18.51 15.82
C MET A 391 -24.76 19.98 15.70
N THR A 392 -24.03 20.71 14.85
CA THR A 392 -24.29 22.12 14.50
C THR A 392 -23.83 22.31 13.04
N GLU A 393 -24.09 23.47 12.45
CA GLU A 393 -23.57 23.79 11.10
C GLU A 393 -22.03 23.66 10.99
N ALA A 394 -21.32 23.84 12.11
CA ALA A 394 -19.86 23.79 12.15
C ALA A 394 -19.28 22.46 12.66
N LEU A 395 -20.02 21.67 13.45
CA LEU A 395 -19.52 20.48 14.16
C LEU A 395 -20.23 19.23 13.70
N SER A 396 -19.46 18.27 13.16
CA SER A 396 -19.91 16.89 12.93
C SER A 396 -19.15 15.89 13.79
N ILE A 397 -19.83 14.82 14.19
CA ILE A 397 -19.25 13.71 14.97
C ILE A 397 -19.58 12.40 14.25
N THR A 398 -18.58 11.54 14.12
CA THR A 398 -18.71 10.18 13.59
C THR A 398 -18.37 9.18 14.68
N LEU A 399 -19.30 8.27 14.94
CA LEU A 399 -19.14 7.13 15.84
C LEU A 399 -19.27 5.84 15.01
N GLY A 400 -18.38 4.90 15.19
CA GLY A 400 -18.44 3.63 14.49
C GLY A 400 -17.86 2.48 15.29
N ALA A 401 -18.28 1.28 14.97
CA ALA A 401 -17.71 0.06 15.50
C ALA A 401 -17.88 -1.09 14.48
N LYS A 402 -16.86 -1.94 14.35
CA LYS A 402 -16.89 -3.18 13.58
C LYS A 402 -16.51 -4.34 14.48
N VAL A 403 -17.23 -5.45 14.34
CA VAL A 403 -16.88 -6.74 14.93
C VAL A 403 -16.49 -7.68 13.81
N GLU A 404 -15.37 -8.37 13.99
CA GLU A 404 -14.87 -9.37 13.05
C GLU A 404 -14.46 -10.64 13.77
N HIS A 405 -14.79 -11.78 13.18
CA HIS A 405 -14.35 -13.09 13.64
C HIS A 405 -13.44 -13.73 12.60
N PHE A 406 -12.25 -14.15 13.04
CA PHE A 406 -11.22 -14.81 12.24
C PHE A 406 -11.10 -16.27 12.68
N THR A 407 -11.37 -17.23 11.80
CA THR A 407 -11.26 -18.65 12.15
C THR A 407 -9.82 -19.13 12.23
N GLN A 408 -8.89 -18.44 11.58
CA GLN A 408 -7.49 -18.82 11.54
C GLN A 408 -6.82 -18.88 12.93
N ASN A 409 -7.16 -17.95 13.82
CA ASN A 409 -6.70 -17.93 15.21
C ASN A 409 -7.86 -17.90 16.22
N GLU A 410 -9.07 -18.23 15.78
CA GLU A 410 -10.30 -18.27 16.57
C GLU A 410 -10.58 -16.96 17.36
N SER A 411 -10.11 -15.82 16.86
CA SER A 411 -10.27 -14.53 17.53
C SER A 411 -11.54 -13.80 17.08
N THR A 412 -12.09 -12.99 18.00
CA THR A 412 -13.17 -12.04 17.70
C THR A 412 -12.77 -10.67 18.15
N GLU A 413 -12.65 -9.75 17.19
CA GLU A 413 -12.07 -8.43 17.39
C GLU A 413 -13.12 -7.33 17.26
N LEU A 414 -12.95 -6.26 18.05
CA LEU A 414 -13.76 -5.05 18.00
C LEU A 414 -12.90 -3.86 17.58
N SER A 415 -13.28 -3.19 16.50
CA SER A 415 -12.60 -2.01 15.96
C SER A 415 -13.49 -0.77 16.08
N PRO A 416 -13.51 -0.07 17.24
CA PRO A 416 -14.28 1.15 17.43
C PRO A 416 -13.56 2.37 16.84
N GLN A 417 -14.35 3.43 16.54
CA GLN A 417 -13.83 4.77 16.23
C GLN A 417 -14.74 5.87 16.77
N LEU A 418 -14.09 6.98 17.11
CA LEU A 418 -14.74 8.27 17.42
C LEU A 418 -13.97 9.35 16.66
N ARG A 419 -14.66 10.13 15.85
CA ARG A 419 -14.06 11.22 15.09
C ARG A 419 -14.93 12.46 15.18
N GLY A 420 -14.32 13.64 15.13
CA GLY A 420 -15.01 14.92 15.12
C GLY A 420 -14.37 15.86 14.10
N LEU A 421 -15.18 16.63 13.40
CA LEU A 421 -14.77 17.69 12.50
C LEU A 421 -15.41 18.99 12.91
N TYR A 422 -14.60 20.04 13.04
CA TYR A 422 -15.06 21.39 13.31
C TYR A 422 -14.61 22.37 12.21
N LYS A 423 -15.57 23.00 11.54
CA LYS A 423 -15.35 24.02 10.50
C LYS A 423 -15.43 25.39 11.12
N PHE A 424 -14.30 26.08 11.28
CA PHE A 424 -14.28 27.47 11.74
C PHE A 424 -14.88 28.42 10.71
N THR A 425 -14.61 28.12 9.44
CA THR A 425 -15.12 28.82 8.25
C THR A 425 -15.25 27.82 7.11
N GLN A 426 -15.75 28.24 5.97
CA GLN A 426 -15.76 27.44 4.73
C GLN A 426 -14.33 27.04 4.25
N ARG A 427 -13.28 27.73 4.74
CA ARG A 427 -11.88 27.54 4.32
C ARG A 427 -11.01 26.85 5.36
N HIS A 428 -11.43 26.83 6.61
CA HIS A 428 -10.62 26.32 7.72
C HIS A 428 -11.38 25.27 8.51
N SER A 429 -10.81 24.10 8.61
CA SER A 429 -11.34 23.04 9.46
C SER A 429 -10.25 22.37 10.30
N VAL A 430 -10.64 21.85 11.46
CA VAL A 430 -9.84 20.92 12.25
C VAL A 430 -10.64 19.67 12.47
N TRP A 431 -9.96 18.56 12.57
CA TRP A 431 -10.55 17.29 12.91
C TRP A 431 -9.68 16.56 13.94
N ALA A 432 -10.28 15.66 14.69
CA ALA A 432 -9.59 14.77 15.61
C ALA A 432 -10.27 13.41 15.62
N GLY A 433 -9.51 12.36 15.88
CA GLY A 433 -10.00 10.99 15.88
C GLY A 433 -9.25 10.09 16.85
N LEU A 434 -9.98 9.10 17.36
CA LEU A 434 -9.45 7.95 18.07
C LEU A 434 -10.02 6.69 17.44
N SER A 435 -9.17 5.74 17.07
CA SER A 435 -9.60 4.53 16.38
C SER A 435 -8.71 3.34 16.72
N ARG A 436 -9.29 2.13 16.65
CA ARG A 436 -8.57 0.85 16.75
C ARG A 436 -8.70 0.09 15.44
N ALA A 437 -7.63 -0.58 15.03
CA ALA A 437 -7.62 -1.55 13.95
C ALA A 437 -6.78 -2.77 14.30
N VAL A 438 -6.91 -3.84 13.55
CA VAL A 438 -6.30 -5.14 13.83
C VAL A 438 -5.72 -5.80 12.57
N VAL A 439 -4.74 -6.70 12.77
CA VAL A 439 -4.20 -7.60 11.73
C VAL A 439 -4.25 -9.03 12.27
N ALA A 440 -5.02 -9.89 11.61
CA ALA A 440 -4.99 -11.32 11.92
C ALA A 440 -3.68 -11.96 11.40
N PRO A 441 -3.18 -13.04 12.03
CA PRO A 441 -2.05 -13.80 11.49
C PRO A 441 -2.33 -14.28 10.06
N SER A 442 -1.31 -14.31 9.21
CA SER A 442 -1.42 -14.92 7.89
C SER A 442 -1.32 -16.45 7.97
N TYR A 443 -1.62 -17.14 6.87
CA TYR A 443 -1.43 -18.60 6.81
C TYR A 443 0.04 -18.97 7.07
N MET A 444 0.97 -18.21 6.52
CA MET A 444 2.40 -18.42 6.71
C MET A 444 2.83 -18.21 8.16
N ASP A 445 2.32 -17.20 8.84
CA ASP A 445 2.63 -16.92 10.25
C ASP A 445 2.25 -18.11 11.16
N SER A 446 1.16 -18.80 10.82
CA SER A 446 0.61 -19.88 11.64
C SER A 446 1.11 -21.27 11.24
N ASN A 447 1.56 -21.47 9.99
CA ASN A 447 1.71 -22.81 9.41
C ASN A 447 3.01 -23.06 8.66
N SER A 448 3.99 -22.12 8.66
CA SER A 448 5.21 -22.32 7.90
C SER A 448 6.46 -22.53 8.76
N THR A 449 7.44 -23.17 8.17
CA THR A 449 8.83 -23.13 8.63
C THR A 449 9.66 -22.65 7.44
N TYR A 450 10.48 -21.65 7.63
CA TYR A 450 11.25 -21.08 6.52
C TYR A 450 12.67 -20.70 6.93
N TYR A 451 13.55 -20.79 5.96
CA TYR A 451 14.89 -20.25 6.03
C TYR A 451 14.85 -18.73 5.93
N PHE A 452 15.63 -18.08 6.77
CA PHE A 452 15.73 -16.64 6.77
C PHE A 452 17.09 -16.14 6.28
N ASN A 453 18.18 -16.69 6.80
CA ASN A 453 19.52 -16.22 6.48
C ASN A 453 20.55 -17.34 6.65
N SER A 454 21.67 -17.23 5.91
CA SER A 454 22.88 -18.00 6.20
C SER A 454 24.07 -17.04 6.25
N TYR A 455 24.96 -17.26 7.17
CA TYR A 455 26.13 -16.41 7.32
C TYR A 455 27.35 -17.21 7.78
N ASN A 456 28.52 -16.68 7.42
CA ASN A 456 29.79 -17.22 7.86
C ASN A 456 30.26 -16.38 9.06
N ALA A 457 30.24 -16.95 10.26
CA ALA A 457 30.73 -16.28 11.46
C ALA A 457 32.26 -16.16 11.45
N ASP A 458 32.95 -17.15 10.88
CA ASP A 458 34.39 -17.14 10.62
C ASP A 458 34.72 -18.04 9.41
N SER A 459 36.00 -18.22 9.11
CA SER A 459 36.46 -19.04 7.98
C SER A 459 36.10 -20.54 8.07
N ASN A 460 35.61 -21.01 9.21
CA ASN A 460 35.36 -22.42 9.48
C ASN A 460 33.91 -22.72 9.90
N ASN A 461 33.16 -21.69 10.26
CA ASN A 461 31.81 -21.83 10.83
C ASN A 461 30.77 -21.06 10.02
N SER A 462 29.89 -21.79 9.37
CA SER A 462 28.67 -21.26 8.71
C SER A 462 27.47 -21.58 9.59
N TYR A 463 26.52 -20.65 9.66
CA TYR A 463 25.29 -20.79 10.44
C TYR A 463 24.07 -20.56 9.54
N LEU A 464 22.99 -21.24 9.86
CA LEU A 464 21.71 -21.16 9.20
C LEU A 464 20.64 -20.73 10.20
N ASP A 465 19.94 -19.64 9.89
CA ASP A 465 18.79 -19.19 10.67
C ASP A 465 17.50 -19.71 10.05
N VAL A 466 16.72 -20.41 10.85
CA VAL A 466 15.43 -20.99 10.48
C VAL A 466 14.37 -20.51 11.44
N TYR A 467 13.22 -20.12 10.91
CA TYR A 467 12.09 -19.65 11.71
C TYR A 467 10.91 -20.60 11.59
N LYS A 468 10.31 -20.93 12.72
CA LYS A 468 9.06 -21.68 12.83
C LYS A 468 7.90 -20.75 13.10
N SER A 469 6.82 -20.98 12.38
CA SER A 469 5.53 -20.37 12.68
C SER A 469 5.01 -20.74 14.06
N SER A 470 4.02 -20.00 14.52
CA SER A 470 3.29 -20.31 15.75
C SER A 470 1.79 -20.29 15.49
N SER A 471 1.11 -21.37 15.85
CA SER A 471 -0.36 -21.46 15.75
C SER A 471 -1.08 -20.77 16.92
N SER A 472 -0.35 -20.22 17.90
CA SER A 472 -0.90 -19.55 19.07
C SER A 472 -0.81 -18.03 19.00
N LEU A 473 -0.52 -17.47 17.82
CA LEU A 473 -0.39 -16.02 17.66
C LEU A 473 -1.71 -15.30 17.89
N GLU A 474 -1.67 -14.25 18.71
CA GLU A 474 -2.76 -13.32 18.88
C GLU A 474 -2.91 -12.38 17.68
N THR A 475 -4.04 -11.72 17.57
CA THR A 475 -4.27 -10.69 16.57
C THR A 475 -3.50 -9.43 16.96
N GLU A 476 -2.68 -8.91 16.04
CA GLU A 476 -2.03 -7.62 16.24
C GLU A 476 -3.08 -6.50 16.32
N SER A 477 -2.85 -5.49 17.14
CA SER A 477 -3.76 -4.35 17.22
C SER A 477 -3.01 -3.03 17.30
N VAL A 478 -3.68 -1.98 16.82
CA VAL A 478 -3.23 -0.60 16.96
C VAL A 478 -4.34 0.27 17.51
N VAL A 479 -4.00 1.17 18.42
CA VAL A 479 -4.84 2.29 18.82
C VAL A 479 -4.15 3.58 18.42
N THR A 480 -4.86 4.42 17.65
CA THR A 480 -4.30 5.67 17.13
C THR A 480 -5.15 6.85 17.53
N ALA A 481 -4.48 7.88 18.07
CA ALA A 481 -5.02 9.22 18.24
C ALA A 481 -4.44 10.14 17.16
N GLU A 482 -5.31 10.88 16.47
CA GLU A 482 -4.95 11.75 15.36
C GLU A 482 -5.61 13.12 15.51
N MET A 483 -4.96 14.12 14.96
CA MET A 483 -5.52 15.47 14.82
C MET A 483 -5.01 16.09 13.52
N GLY A 484 -5.90 16.74 12.77
CA GLY A 484 -5.53 17.40 11.52
C GLY A 484 -6.14 18.78 11.38
N TYR A 485 -5.52 19.57 10.52
CA TYR A 485 -5.95 20.90 10.11
C TYR A 485 -5.96 20.98 8.59
N ARG A 486 -7.05 21.51 8.03
CA ARG A 486 -7.19 21.76 6.60
C ARG A 486 -7.47 23.21 6.33
N TYR A 487 -6.81 23.69 5.28
CA TYR A 487 -7.08 24.99 4.71
C TYR A 487 -7.25 24.87 3.19
N SER A 488 -8.31 25.48 2.66
CA SER A 488 -8.50 25.65 1.22
C SER A 488 -8.97 27.09 0.98
N ASN A 489 -8.27 27.82 0.11
CA ASN A 489 -8.75 29.15 -0.27
C ASN A 489 -9.84 29.10 -1.35
N ASN A 490 -10.26 27.88 -1.73
CA ASN A 490 -11.27 27.61 -2.76
C ASN A 490 -10.90 28.18 -4.15
N SER A 491 -9.62 28.41 -4.41
CA SER A 491 -9.18 28.90 -5.72
C SER A 491 -7.91 28.23 -6.22
N ASN A 492 -6.81 28.35 -5.50
CA ASN A 492 -5.52 27.89 -6.01
C ASN A 492 -4.57 27.33 -4.96
N PHE A 493 -4.95 27.26 -3.68
CA PHE A 493 -4.08 26.75 -2.62
C PHE A 493 -4.85 25.91 -1.61
N GLU A 494 -4.31 24.72 -1.33
CA GLU A 494 -4.78 23.81 -0.29
C GLU A 494 -3.62 23.36 0.58
N LEU A 495 -3.90 23.12 1.87
CA LEU A 495 -2.98 22.61 2.86
C LEU A 495 -3.71 21.59 3.75
N ASP A 496 -3.12 20.43 3.91
CA ASP A 496 -3.50 19.42 4.89
C ASP A 496 -2.31 19.16 5.82
N ALA A 497 -2.54 19.16 7.12
CA ALA A 497 -1.55 18.85 8.14
C ALA A 497 -2.14 17.88 9.15
N THR A 498 -1.45 16.80 9.45
CA THR A 498 -1.88 15.76 10.39
C THR A 498 -0.75 15.43 11.35
N ILE A 499 -1.07 15.33 12.63
CA ILE A 499 -0.21 14.72 13.66
C ILE A 499 -0.89 13.45 14.18
N TYR A 500 -0.09 12.47 14.53
CA TYR A 500 -0.60 11.19 15.03
C TYR A 500 0.29 10.59 16.11
N LEU A 501 -0.33 9.76 16.95
CA LEU A 501 0.30 8.89 17.92
C LEU A 501 -0.42 7.54 17.88
N SER A 502 0.34 6.47 17.66
CA SER A 502 -0.18 5.10 17.61
C SER A 502 0.54 4.21 18.62
N GLU A 503 -0.19 3.36 19.30
CA GLU A 503 0.33 2.29 20.13
C GLU A 503 -0.07 0.94 19.51
N HIS A 504 0.96 0.13 19.21
CA HIS A 504 0.84 -1.19 18.60
C HIS A 504 1.09 -2.25 19.65
N ASP A 505 0.28 -3.30 19.66
CA ASP A 505 0.40 -4.43 20.56
C ASP A 505 0.31 -5.76 19.80
N ASN A 506 0.87 -6.83 20.39
CA ASN A 506 0.96 -8.17 19.82
C ASN A 506 1.67 -8.21 18.46
N LEU A 507 2.67 -7.34 18.27
CA LEU A 507 3.46 -7.33 17.04
C LEU A 507 4.25 -8.61 16.90
N ARG A 508 4.28 -9.16 15.69
CA ARG A 508 5.00 -10.40 15.37
C ARG A 508 6.47 -10.11 15.21
N PHE A 509 7.27 -10.94 15.83
CA PHE A 509 8.72 -10.90 15.67
C PHE A 509 9.33 -12.31 15.81
N HIS A 510 10.52 -12.47 15.26
CA HIS A 510 11.27 -13.71 15.38
C HIS A 510 12.17 -13.65 16.61
N SER A 511 12.01 -14.61 17.50
CA SER A 511 12.85 -14.76 18.70
C SER A 511 13.73 -15.98 18.59
N TYR A 512 14.97 -15.86 19.00
CA TYR A 512 15.89 -16.99 19.26
C TYR A 512 16.72 -16.71 20.51
N ASP A 513 17.19 -17.76 21.17
CA ASP A 513 18.14 -17.62 22.26
C ASP A 513 19.57 -17.51 21.69
N PRO A 514 20.23 -16.37 21.75
CA PRO A 514 21.58 -16.20 21.22
C PRO A 514 22.66 -16.94 22.03
N ASN A 515 22.33 -17.46 23.23
CA ASN A 515 23.26 -18.25 24.04
C ASN A 515 23.15 -19.75 23.73
N ASP A 516 22.09 -20.18 23.05
CA ASP A 516 21.93 -21.54 22.58
C ASP A 516 22.58 -21.69 21.21
N ILE A 517 23.90 -21.87 21.20
CA ILE A 517 24.67 -22.13 19.98
C ILE A 517 24.50 -23.61 19.64
N PRO A 518 23.70 -23.95 18.62
CA PRO A 518 23.45 -25.36 18.30
C PRO A 518 24.68 -26.03 17.74
N ALA A 519 24.94 -27.25 18.18
CA ALA A 519 26.10 -28.03 17.73
C ALA A 519 26.09 -28.32 16.21
N ASN A 520 24.90 -28.29 15.59
CA ASN A 520 24.71 -28.47 14.14
C ASN A 520 24.72 -27.14 13.34
N HIS A 521 25.04 -26.03 13.98
CA HIS A 521 25.07 -24.70 13.37
C HIS A 521 23.73 -24.21 12.75
N VAL A 522 22.60 -24.74 13.22
CA VAL A 522 21.27 -24.34 12.78
C VAL A 522 20.54 -23.68 13.93
N TYR A 523 20.36 -22.37 13.88
CA TYR A 523 19.55 -21.63 14.83
C TYR A 523 18.07 -21.75 14.45
N VAL A 524 17.24 -22.16 15.41
CA VAL A 524 15.80 -22.30 15.21
C VAL A 524 15.10 -21.23 16.05
N GLY A 525 14.66 -20.16 15.39
CA GLY A 525 13.80 -19.15 15.99
C GLY A 525 12.32 -19.55 15.92
N ALA A 526 11.51 -18.94 16.77
CA ALA A 526 10.06 -19.04 16.73
C ALA A 526 9.43 -17.67 16.45
N LEU A 527 8.32 -17.67 15.72
CA LEU A 527 7.50 -16.48 15.58
C LEU A 527 6.72 -16.27 16.90
N SER A 528 6.81 -15.06 17.46
CA SER A 528 6.14 -14.64 18.70
C SER A 528 5.34 -13.36 18.43
N ASP A 529 4.38 -13.04 19.29
CA ASP A 529 3.60 -11.80 19.33
C ASP A 529 3.88 -10.95 20.59
N ASP A 530 5.02 -11.20 21.24
CA ASP A 530 5.43 -10.51 22.46
C ASP A 530 6.11 -9.15 22.24
N TYR A 531 5.82 -8.49 21.12
CA TYR A 531 6.40 -7.18 20.83
C TYR A 531 5.33 -6.08 20.78
N LYS A 532 5.71 -4.87 21.14
CA LYS A 532 4.88 -3.67 21.03
C LYS A 532 5.72 -2.50 20.54
N ALA A 533 5.04 -1.52 19.94
CA ALA A 533 5.71 -0.34 19.45
C ALA A 533 4.83 0.91 19.58
N LYS A 534 5.47 2.07 19.57
CA LYS A 534 4.84 3.38 19.47
C LYS A 534 5.33 4.08 18.23
N THR A 535 4.40 4.62 17.46
CA THR A 535 4.72 5.50 16.34
C THR A 535 4.09 6.86 16.55
N TYR A 536 4.83 7.91 16.22
CA TYR A 536 4.29 9.27 16.21
C TYR A 536 4.93 10.07 15.08
N GLY A 537 4.19 11.05 14.57
CA GLY A 537 4.69 11.81 13.46
C GLY A 537 3.82 12.96 13.02
N LEU A 538 4.28 13.59 11.95
CA LEU A 538 3.68 14.73 11.28
C LEU A 538 3.61 14.45 9.79
N GLU A 539 2.48 14.72 9.17
CA GLU A 539 2.28 14.66 7.73
C GLU A 539 1.78 16.01 7.23
N LEU A 540 2.38 16.51 6.15
CA LEU A 540 2.01 17.75 5.49
C LEU A 540 1.81 17.51 4.00
N GLY A 541 0.74 18.04 3.44
CA GLY A 541 0.47 18.06 2.01
C GLY A 541 -0.01 19.45 1.59
N ALA A 542 0.51 19.98 0.49
CA ALA A 542 0.07 21.22 -0.06
C ALA A 542 -0.05 21.15 -1.60
N SER A 543 -1.10 21.72 -2.14
CA SER A 543 -1.28 21.93 -3.57
C SER A 543 -1.36 23.43 -3.86
N TYR A 544 -0.69 23.87 -4.92
CA TYR A 544 -0.69 25.27 -5.32
C TYR A 544 -0.73 25.41 -6.85
N GLN A 545 -1.83 25.94 -7.37
CA GLN A 545 -1.93 26.40 -8.75
C GLN A 545 -1.27 27.76 -8.87
N LEU A 546 -0.01 27.79 -9.34
CA LEU A 546 0.76 29.02 -9.45
C LEU A 546 0.24 29.93 -10.58
N THR A 547 -0.10 29.33 -11.72
CA THR A 547 -0.75 29.98 -12.87
C THR A 547 -1.72 28.99 -13.50
N ALA A 548 -2.52 29.39 -14.48
CA ALA A 548 -3.37 28.47 -15.23
C ALA A 548 -2.61 27.29 -15.86
N ASP A 549 -1.32 27.45 -16.14
CA ASP A 549 -0.47 26.47 -16.82
C ASP A 549 0.52 25.77 -15.91
N LEU A 550 0.63 26.16 -14.63
CA LEU A 550 1.67 25.70 -13.72
C LEU A 550 1.10 25.34 -12.35
N ALA A 551 1.14 24.05 -12.00
CA ALA A 551 0.73 23.52 -10.70
C ALA A 551 1.91 22.91 -9.95
N SER A 552 1.89 22.99 -8.63
CA SER A 552 2.85 22.32 -7.75
C SER A 552 2.15 21.56 -6.62
N TYR A 553 2.69 20.40 -6.28
CA TYR A 553 2.24 19.56 -5.18
C TYR A 553 3.45 19.25 -4.31
N LEU A 554 3.34 19.54 -3.03
CA LEU A 554 4.41 19.38 -2.07
C LEU A 554 3.93 18.46 -0.94
N SER A 555 4.80 17.57 -0.50
CA SER A 555 4.53 16.74 0.66
C SER A 555 5.75 16.62 1.55
N TYR A 556 5.51 16.46 2.85
CA TYR A 556 6.53 16.14 3.83
C TYR A 556 5.94 15.28 4.92
N ALA A 557 6.67 14.26 5.35
CA ALA A 557 6.33 13.44 6.50
C ALA A 557 7.54 13.23 7.40
N TYR A 558 7.27 13.22 8.70
CA TYR A 558 8.20 12.86 9.75
C TYR A 558 7.60 11.72 10.58
N THR A 559 8.35 10.66 10.79
CA THR A 559 7.94 9.49 11.58
C THR A 559 9.04 9.08 12.54
N THR A 560 8.66 8.70 13.75
CA THR A 560 9.49 8.00 14.72
C THR A 560 8.77 6.73 15.14
N LEU A 561 9.52 5.66 15.33
CA LEU A 561 9.01 4.36 15.76
C LEU A 561 9.92 3.81 16.85
N GLU A 562 9.33 3.50 17.99
CA GLU A 562 10.01 2.98 19.19
C GLU A 562 9.42 1.60 19.52
N GLY A 563 10.22 0.55 19.45
CA GLY A 563 9.83 -0.82 19.74
C GLY A 563 10.24 -1.27 21.13
N GLU A 564 9.46 -2.17 21.74
CA GLU A 564 9.72 -2.74 23.06
C GLU A 564 9.27 -4.20 23.13
N ASN A 565 10.15 -5.08 23.60
CA ASN A 565 9.83 -6.47 23.87
C ASN A 565 9.04 -6.58 25.20
N LYS A 566 7.95 -7.36 25.24
CA LYS A 566 7.14 -7.57 26.44
C LYS A 566 7.77 -8.53 27.45
N GLY A 567 8.69 -9.42 27.00
CA GLY A 567 9.34 -10.42 27.84
C GLY A 567 10.74 -10.03 28.27
N ASP A 568 11.08 -10.24 29.54
CA ASP A 568 12.41 -9.95 30.09
C ASP A 568 13.52 -10.89 29.55
N ASP A 569 13.15 -12.07 29.04
CA ASP A 569 14.08 -13.15 28.66
C ASP A 569 14.24 -13.35 27.14
N LEU A 570 13.37 -12.76 26.33
CA LEU A 570 13.43 -12.89 24.87
C LEU A 570 14.25 -11.75 24.27
N LYS A 571 15.46 -12.06 23.87
CA LYS A 571 16.27 -11.12 23.09
C LYS A 571 15.77 -11.16 21.65
N SER A 572 15.24 -10.03 21.18
CA SER A 572 14.87 -9.87 19.79
C SER A 572 16.05 -10.22 18.89
N SER A 573 15.78 -10.84 17.73
CA SER A 573 16.84 -10.97 16.73
C SER A 573 17.29 -9.55 16.32
N PRO A 574 18.55 -9.39 15.93
CA PRO A 574 19.07 -8.11 15.44
C PRO A 574 18.18 -7.47 14.37
N GLN A 575 17.59 -8.29 13.53
CA GLN A 575 16.72 -7.85 12.45
C GLN A 575 15.38 -7.33 12.95
N THR A 576 14.84 -7.85 14.04
CA THR A 576 13.57 -7.37 14.61
C THR A 576 13.67 -5.93 15.08
N SER A 577 14.80 -5.51 15.65
CA SER A 577 14.99 -4.13 16.10
C SER A 577 15.00 -3.14 14.95
N VAL A 578 15.48 -3.53 13.76
CA VAL A 578 15.42 -2.65 12.57
C VAL A 578 14.01 -2.42 12.10
N TYR A 579 13.12 -3.42 12.19
CA TYR A 579 11.71 -3.26 11.81
C TYR A 579 10.94 -2.32 12.74
N TYR A 580 11.33 -2.30 14.02
CA TYR A 580 10.52 -1.67 15.05
C TYR A 580 11.23 -0.53 15.80
N ASP A 581 12.38 -0.07 15.30
CA ASP A 581 13.09 1.08 15.84
C ASP A 581 13.55 2.00 14.72
N ILE A 582 12.95 3.18 14.63
CA ILE A 582 13.34 4.25 13.71
C ILE A 582 13.47 5.52 14.53
N ASP A 583 14.70 6.01 14.72
CA ASP A 583 14.95 7.27 15.43
C ASP A 583 14.24 8.44 14.76
N ASN A 584 14.37 8.52 13.45
CA ASN A 584 13.63 9.48 12.65
C ASN A 584 13.64 9.10 11.16
N GLU A 585 12.49 9.26 10.54
CA GLU A 585 12.30 9.15 9.09
C GLU A 585 11.78 10.47 8.55
N HIS A 586 12.39 10.96 7.49
CA HIS A 586 11.97 12.14 6.76
C HIS A 586 11.69 11.77 5.31
N LEU A 587 10.47 11.97 4.87
CA LEU A 587 10.04 11.79 3.48
C LEU A 587 9.56 13.13 2.94
N ALA A 588 10.03 13.53 1.76
CA ALA A 588 9.47 14.67 1.07
C ALA A 588 9.35 14.40 -0.42
N THR A 589 8.25 14.88 -1.02
CA THR A 589 8.04 14.79 -2.47
C THR A 589 7.53 16.13 -2.98
N ALA A 590 8.06 16.55 -4.12
CA ALA A 590 7.61 17.72 -4.84
C ALA A 590 7.31 17.34 -6.29
N GLN A 591 6.09 17.59 -6.76
CA GLN A 591 5.72 17.45 -8.17
C GLN A 591 5.41 18.83 -8.75
N LEU A 592 6.04 19.18 -9.85
CA LEU A 592 5.77 20.37 -10.65
C LEU A 592 5.20 19.93 -12.00
N MET A 593 4.05 20.45 -12.37
CA MET A 593 3.36 20.18 -13.63
C MET A 593 3.21 21.47 -14.42
N TRP A 594 3.82 21.54 -15.61
CA TRP A 594 3.84 22.75 -16.44
C TRP A 594 3.36 22.47 -17.86
N ASN A 595 2.32 23.17 -18.28
CA ASN A 595 1.88 23.26 -19.67
C ASN A 595 2.64 24.41 -20.34
N ILE A 596 3.80 24.10 -20.96
CA ILE A 596 4.65 25.12 -21.63
C ILE A 596 3.86 25.80 -22.75
N THR A 597 3.10 25.00 -23.49
CA THR A 597 2.15 25.43 -24.53
C THR A 597 1.00 24.42 -24.59
N GLU A 598 -0.03 24.66 -25.37
CA GLU A 598 -1.12 23.69 -25.63
C GLU A 598 -0.62 22.33 -26.14
N SER A 599 0.59 22.26 -26.72
CA SER A 599 1.17 21.02 -27.29
C SER A 599 2.30 20.43 -26.47
N TRP A 600 2.90 21.16 -25.54
CA TRP A 600 4.07 20.74 -24.78
C TRP A 600 3.82 20.80 -23.29
N GLN A 601 4.12 19.70 -22.61
CA GLN A 601 4.11 19.58 -21.16
C GLN A 601 5.49 19.23 -20.65
N PHE A 602 5.85 19.78 -19.49
CA PHE A 602 7.06 19.44 -18.77
C PHE A 602 6.75 19.23 -17.29
N ASP A 603 7.14 18.10 -16.75
CA ASP A 603 6.87 17.73 -15.38
C ASP A 603 8.17 17.30 -14.69
N VAL A 604 8.29 17.64 -13.41
CA VAL A 604 9.43 17.25 -12.57
C VAL A 604 8.91 16.74 -11.24
N ILE A 605 9.44 15.60 -10.79
CA ILE A 605 9.21 15.07 -9.46
C ILE A 605 10.55 15.00 -8.75
N GLY A 606 10.65 15.60 -7.57
CA GLY A 606 11.78 15.47 -6.67
C GLY A 606 11.37 14.69 -5.43
N GLN A 607 12.20 13.75 -5.00
CA GLN A 607 11.99 12.94 -3.81
C GLN A 607 13.18 13.07 -2.88
N TYR A 608 12.91 13.15 -1.57
CA TYR A 608 13.89 13.10 -0.51
C TYR A 608 13.50 12.03 0.50
N ILE A 609 14.42 11.12 0.77
CA ILE A 609 14.27 10.06 1.76
C ILE A 609 15.47 10.10 2.69
N ASN A 610 15.22 10.16 3.98
CA ASN A 610 16.24 10.02 5.02
C ASN A 610 15.66 9.20 6.15
N VAL A 611 16.30 8.06 6.46
CA VAL A 611 15.90 7.19 7.56
C VAL A 611 17.10 6.98 8.45
N ASN A 612 16.95 7.30 9.72
CA ASN A 612 17.97 7.06 10.74
C ASN A 612 17.48 5.96 11.70
N TYR A 613 18.24 4.91 11.77
CA TYR A 613 18.06 3.83 12.75
C TYR A 613 18.89 4.11 13.99
N PRO A 614 18.56 3.47 15.14
CA PRO A 614 19.41 3.52 16.32
C PRO A 614 20.87 3.18 16.00
N ASP A 615 21.80 3.87 16.64
CA ASP A 615 23.24 3.78 16.32
C ASP A 615 23.82 2.37 16.42
N TYR A 616 23.21 1.48 17.22
CA TYR A 616 23.65 0.10 17.39
C TYR A 616 22.57 -0.78 18.03
N TRP A 617 22.64 -2.07 17.76
CA TRP A 617 21.95 -3.08 18.53
C TRP A 617 22.95 -3.90 19.34
N VAL A 618 22.50 -4.47 20.46
CA VAL A 618 23.33 -5.25 21.36
C VAL A 618 22.96 -6.72 21.22
N ALA A 619 23.90 -7.54 20.73
CA ALA A 619 23.70 -9.00 20.70
C ALA A 619 23.60 -9.56 22.13
N GLY A 620 23.11 -10.79 22.26
CA GLY A 620 22.96 -11.46 23.54
C GLY A 620 24.22 -11.65 24.34
N ASP A 621 25.36 -11.70 23.69
CA ASP A 621 26.69 -11.75 24.30
C ASP A 621 27.22 -10.38 24.73
N GLY A 622 26.47 -9.29 24.52
CA GLY A 622 26.87 -7.92 24.80
C GLY A 622 27.63 -7.24 23.66
N THR A 623 27.84 -7.91 22.54
CA THR A 623 28.51 -7.32 21.37
C THR A 623 27.62 -6.24 20.76
N GLN A 624 28.18 -5.03 20.58
CA GLN A 624 27.48 -3.94 19.92
C GLN A 624 27.79 -3.95 18.43
N TYR A 625 26.74 -3.99 17.62
CA TYR A 625 26.82 -3.88 16.16
C TYR A 625 26.26 -2.53 15.76
N LYS A 626 27.02 -1.78 14.99
CA LYS A 626 26.58 -0.49 14.47
C LYS A 626 25.77 -0.71 13.20
N TRP A 627 24.56 -0.18 13.16
CA TRP A 627 23.80 -0.11 11.92
C TRP A 627 24.51 0.80 10.93
N GLN A 628 24.51 0.40 9.69
CA GLN A 628 25.02 1.27 8.64
C GLN A 628 23.93 2.32 8.39
N SER A 629 24.15 3.55 8.84
CA SER A 629 23.25 4.67 8.49
C SER A 629 23.26 4.84 6.98
N TYR A 630 22.09 4.80 6.38
CA TYR A 630 21.97 5.07 4.95
C TYR A 630 22.05 6.59 4.73
N PRO A 631 22.84 7.05 3.75
CA PRO A 631 22.85 8.46 3.43
C PRO A 631 21.46 8.86 2.92
N HIS A 632 21.05 10.09 3.26
CA HIS A 632 19.86 10.67 2.65
C HIS A 632 19.93 10.58 1.12
N GLU A 633 18.82 10.24 0.51
CA GLU A 633 18.70 10.13 -0.95
C GLU A 633 17.86 11.28 -1.49
N ILE A 634 18.33 11.91 -2.56
CA ILE A 634 17.59 12.89 -3.34
C ILE A 634 17.58 12.40 -4.78
N THR A 635 16.38 12.15 -5.32
CA THR A 635 16.21 11.75 -6.71
C THR A 635 15.26 12.69 -7.43
N PHE A 636 15.42 12.76 -8.73
CA PHE A 636 14.53 13.52 -9.60
C PHE A 636 14.09 12.67 -10.77
N ASP A 637 12.81 12.81 -11.14
CA ASP A 637 12.27 12.32 -12.39
C ASP A 637 11.81 13.51 -13.22
N ALA A 638 12.02 13.46 -14.54
CA ALA A 638 11.63 14.51 -15.46
C ALA A 638 10.90 13.92 -16.67
N ARG A 639 9.76 14.51 -17.03
CA ARG A 639 8.94 14.12 -18.17
C ARG A 639 8.77 15.30 -19.11
N LEU A 640 9.06 15.09 -20.40
CA LEU A 640 8.72 16.01 -21.48
C LEU A 640 7.74 15.32 -22.41
N ALA A 641 6.58 15.89 -22.60
CA ALA A 641 5.52 15.34 -23.45
C ALA A 641 5.11 16.30 -24.56
N TRP A 642 4.78 15.71 -25.70
CA TRP A 642 4.31 16.44 -26.86
C TRP A 642 3.07 15.79 -27.47
N LYS A 643 2.04 16.61 -27.70
CA LYS A 643 0.80 16.25 -28.38
C LYS A 643 0.39 17.36 -29.34
N LYS A 644 0.42 17.10 -30.64
CA LYS A 644 0.16 18.13 -31.67
C LYS A 644 -1.29 18.64 -31.64
N SER A 645 -2.25 17.78 -31.34
CA SER A 645 -3.67 18.07 -31.25
C SER A 645 -4.37 16.99 -30.45
N SER A 646 -5.63 17.17 -30.07
CA SER A 646 -6.44 16.13 -29.38
C SER A 646 -6.47 14.79 -30.13
N ALA A 647 -6.49 14.81 -31.46
CA ALA A 647 -6.50 13.63 -32.33
C ALA A 647 -5.10 13.08 -32.68
N ALA A 648 -4.03 13.61 -32.09
CA ALA A 648 -2.64 13.15 -32.35
C ALA A 648 -2.16 12.22 -31.23
N PRO A 649 -1.21 11.31 -31.50
CA PRO A 649 -0.53 10.57 -30.45
C PRO A 649 0.16 11.50 -29.45
N LEU A 650 0.17 11.09 -28.18
CA LEU A 650 0.99 11.66 -27.14
C LEU A 650 2.35 10.95 -27.19
N ILE A 651 3.43 11.73 -27.27
CA ILE A 651 4.81 11.22 -27.23
C ILE A 651 5.48 11.80 -25.99
N GLU A 652 6.04 10.92 -25.17
CA GLU A 652 6.64 11.26 -23.89
C GLU A 652 8.08 10.75 -23.86
N VAL A 653 8.97 11.56 -23.33
CA VAL A 653 10.33 11.15 -22.94
C VAL A 653 10.45 11.37 -21.45
N VAL A 654 10.80 10.31 -20.73
CA VAL A 654 10.94 10.35 -19.27
C VAL A 654 12.34 9.92 -18.90
N VAL A 655 12.94 10.66 -17.98
CA VAL A 655 14.21 10.34 -17.32
C VAL A 655 13.92 10.10 -15.86
N GLU A 656 14.28 8.94 -15.36
CA GLU A 656 14.00 8.50 -13.99
C GLU A 656 15.28 8.41 -13.16
N ASN A 657 15.14 8.58 -11.85
CA ASN A 657 16.17 8.38 -10.85
C ASN A 657 17.43 9.25 -11.06
N ILE A 658 17.28 10.45 -11.58
CA ILE A 658 18.39 11.41 -11.76
C ILE A 658 18.98 11.75 -10.38
N GLY A 659 20.30 11.61 -10.25
CA GLY A 659 21.01 11.93 -9.01
C GLY A 659 21.01 10.84 -7.96
N LYS A 660 20.51 9.65 -8.31
CA LYS A 660 20.57 8.49 -7.42
C LYS A 660 22.01 8.08 -7.18
N SER A 661 22.38 7.94 -5.91
CA SER A 661 23.66 7.37 -5.53
C SER A 661 23.61 5.84 -5.64
N ASP A 662 24.75 5.18 -5.89
CA ASP A 662 24.89 3.70 -5.81
C ASP A 662 24.66 3.16 -4.39
N GLY A 663 23.82 3.82 -3.60
CA GLY A 663 23.51 3.51 -2.21
C GLY A 663 22.52 2.38 -2.05
N TYR A 664 22.60 1.69 -0.93
CA TYR A 664 21.65 0.68 -0.53
C TYR A 664 20.29 1.31 -0.21
N GLN A 665 19.21 0.86 -0.84
CA GLN A 665 17.84 1.18 -0.45
C GLN A 665 17.15 0.06 0.33
N ALA A 666 17.74 -1.11 0.39
CA ALA A 666 17.13 -2.26 1.04
C ALA A 666 17.54 -2.31 2.52
N GLU A 667 16.62 -2.04 3.37
CA GLU A 667 16.78 -2.02 4.82
C GLU A 667 17.04 -3.41 5.42
N PHE A 668 16.81 -4.48 4.65
CA PHE A 668 16.78 -5.86 5.16
C PHE A 668 17.72 -6.83 4.50
N THR A 669 18.34 -6.47 3.43
CA THR A 669 19.22 -7.39 2.72
C THR A 669 20.57 -6.73 2.52
N SER A 670 21.65 -7.50 2.58
CA SER A 670 22.96 -7.11 2.07
C SER A 670 22.93 -6.78 0.57
N GLN A 671 21.73 -6.74 -0.03
CA GLN A 671 21.47 -6.58 -1.45
C GLN A 671 21.25 -5.11 -1.77
N LYS A 672 21.98 -4.64 -2.76
CA LYS A 672 21.81 -3.29 -3.31
C LYS A 672 20.49 -3.24 -4.08
N SER A 673 19.55 -2.41 -3.64
CA SER A 673 18.48 -1.97 -4.52
C SER A 673 19.10 -1.14 -5.64
N VAL A 674 18.95 -1.56 -6.89
CA VAL A 674 19.55 -0.87 -8.03
C VAL A 674 18.45 -0.33 -8.93
N ASN A 675 17.78 0.73 -8.49
CA ASN A 675 17.12 1.59 -9.46
C ASN A 675 18.20 2.43 -10.15
N GLN A 676 18.58 2.11 -11.34
CA GLN A 676 19.53 2.91 -12.13
C GLN A 676 18.81 4.11 -12.74
N GLU A 677 19.58 5.15 -13.07
CA GLU A 677 19.09 6.18 -13.97
C GLU A 677 18.60 5.52 -15.26
N SER A 678 17.38 5.80 -15.64
CA SER A 678 16.80 5.25 -16.85
C SER A 678 16.16 6.33 -17.71
N VAL A 679 16.11 6.06 -19.02
CA VAL A 679 15.40 6.89 -19.99
C VAL A 679 14.47 5.99 -20.79
N TYR A 680 13.21 6.39 -20.86
CA TYR A 680 12.27 5.70 -21.73
C TYR A 680 11.45 6.66 -22.59
N VAL A 681 10.90 6.10 -23.66
CA VAL A 681 9.92 6.75 -24.53
C VAL A 681 8.60 6.03 -24.40
N ARG A 682 7.52 6.78 -24.18
CA ARG A 682 6.15 6.29 -24.25
C ARG A 682 5.43 6.94 -25.41
N ILE A 683 4.72 6.14 -26.21
CA ILE A 683 3.81 6.64 -27.25
C ILE A 683 2.44 6.07 -26.96
N SER A 684 1.45 6.94 -26.82
CA SER A 684 0.07 6.52 -26.60
C SER A 684 -0.90 7.26 -27.51
N HIS A 685 -1.99 6.60 -27.85
CA HIS A 685 -3.02 7.19 -28.71
C HIS A 685 -4.41 6.62 -28.39
N GLU A 686 -5.39 7.49 -28.41
CA GLU A 686 -6.80 7.16 -28.24
C GLU A 686 -7.58 7.57 -29.52
N PHE A 687 -8.34 6.59 -30.08
CA PHE A 687 -9.08 6.74 -31.34
C PHE A 687 -10.58 6.87 -31.10
#